data_c5cb304e288d986deb274897d524a260
#
_entry.id   c5cb304e288d986deb274897d524a260
#
_cell.length_a   1.000
_cell.length_b   1.000
_cell.length_c   1.000
_cell.angle_alpha   90.00
_cell.angle_beta   90.00
_cell.angle_gamma   90.00
#
_symmetry.space_group_name_H-M   'P 1'
#
loop_
_entity.id
_entity.type
_entity.pdbx_description
1 polymer ?
#
loop_
_entity_poly.entity_id
_entity_poly.type
_entity_poly.pdbx_seq_one_letter_code
_entity_poly.pdbx_strand_id
1 'polypeptide(L)'
;MAGLNAVVIPVPWAYHSPAAGFHDFTGPRDLARLFEEVERAGLWLLLHMGPWIGSDFSAGGIPGWVYGLPEVVAQIAQGTPYGYRSPLTRHVSVWWDRVLAFAAGRSNLVAVGIDPGPGLGRDEATEATEALLAMLNTKGVPLPVAVPDAGQFTWKAGLLELGKLMGGATSSAAAPIAKGGELESQLALSLVTGGGIAGIGPVHAGVPWGWWKPGDSSAVTGEEAAVAEGAALSGTYYRLRHMALALETMGAILVSAGPARALTANPPEQLLDGRTGPAGTVAFVRGRERSESFVDLELSRDPVPISIDDIPVVAGSIAAYPMDWQLSDGRLLATSMEPVLHTVVAGRELLVFENITGGEVLLPTTYRLRHRRGPVYLEHAAQAALVHFDPGRLGSVVLDGDGGPLQILALEPSLAERTWPLDDLWRTTPAYPAPWSEGGEQPARGVVIGVDFAIPEPSGGFRYQMSTRGFGYRWGPWRGSDPHTWLAPLSWPAMEPCPLPALSWSSRPGAPEVLPDGDSHGWIEVSPERGLASQSYGIDQGFVWYRGTFQGSADAARLICRDPCDLYLNGVHIASLNLPPGEVTPTTKVVPLPSRLIQETNVLAVLVQLRGRPTGRPWAVEPRGLVSCEVDGSRFDRWLVKGGLSGEHRIQGFHGFAEWDLIDGQGSSDITWHRAVFELTTPASRECALFLYLDQTPAISMLYLNGCLVARVRYPQESQRRLWL
;
A
#
# COMPACT_ATOMS: atom_id res chain seq x y z
N MET A 1 12.52 -3.84 6.48
CA MET A 1 13.40 -3.07 5.61
C MET A 1 13.04 -1.61 5.50
N ALA A 2 11.78 -1.22 5.35
CA ALA A 2 11.37 0.21 5.39
C ALA A 2 11.39 0.81 6.79
N GLY A 3 11.79 0.06 7.81
CA GLY A 3 11.74 0.48 9.21
C GLY A 3 10.34 0.43 9.84
N LEU A 4 9.37 -0.13 9.12
CA LEU A 4 8.05 -0.39 9.68
C LEU A 4 8.11 -1.63 10.59
N ASN A 5 7.45 -1.56 11.73
CA ASN A 5 7.40 -2.65 12.71
C ASN A 5 6.01 -3.27 12.87
N ALA A 6 5.00 -2.68 12.25
CA ALA A 6 3.64 -3.16 12.26
C ALA A 6 2.96 -2.97 10.91
N VAL A 7 1.96 -3.78 10.62
CA VAL A 7 1.11 -3.66 9.43
C VAL A 7 -0.36 -3.75 9.81
N VAL A 8 -1.18 -2.87 9.22
CA VAL A 8 -2.64 -2.96 9.28
C VAL A 8 -3.13 -3.71 8.04
N ILE A 9 -3.80 -4.83 8.23
CA ILE A 9 -4.37 -5.62 7.15
C ILE A 9 -5.89 -5.51 7.18
N PRO A 10 -6.51 -4.78 6.23
CA PRO A 10 -7.93 -4.84 6.02
C PRO A 10 -8.30 -6.17 5.32
N VAL A 11 -9.32 -6.85 5.82
CA VAL A 11 -9.81 -8.11 5.24
C VAL A 11 -11.15 -7.87 4.53
N PRO A 12 -11.15 -7.72 3.19
CA PRO A 12 -12.36 -7.41 2.44
C PRO A 12 -13.32 -8.60 2.44
N TRP A 13 -14.46 -8.46 3.08
CA TRP A 13 -15.46 -9.51 3.14
C TRP A 13 -15.94 -9.94 1.74
N ALA A 14 -16.23 -8.98 0.85
CA ALA A 14 -16.63 -9.24 -0.52
C ALA A 14 -15.61 -10.06 -1.32
N TYR A 15 -14.32 -9.89 -1.05
CA TYR A 15 -13.24 -10.60 -1.73
C TYR A 15 -13.20 -12.07 -1.38
N HIS A 16 -13.42 -12.39 -0.11
CA HIS A 16 -13.41 -13.76 0.39
C HIS A 16 -14.78 -14.44 0.35
N SER A 17 -15.88 -13.68 0.20
CA SER A 17 -17.24 -14.19 0.20
C SER A 17 -18.06 -13.58 -0.96
N PRO A 18 -17.70 -13.91 -2.22
CA PRO A 18 -18.32 -13.32 -3.40
C PRO A 18 -19.80 -13.73 -3.60
N ALA A 19 -20.25 -14.82 -2.95
CA ALA A 19 -21.63 -15.29 -2.99
C ALA A 19 -22.09 -15.74 -1.61
N ALA A 20 -23.41 -15.72 -1.38
CA ALA A 20 -24.01 -16.15 -0.12
C ALA A 20 -23.64 -17.59 0.22
N GLY A 21 -23.12 -17.80 1.43
CA GLY A 21 -22.69 -19.12 1.91
C GLY A 21 -21.39 -19.65 1.32
N PHE A 22 -20.78 -18.93 0.40
CA PHE A 22 -19.48 -19.30 -0.20
C PHE A 22 -18.36 -18.44 0.39
N HIS A 23 -17.29 -19.10 0.84
CA HIS A 23 -16.07 -18.45 1.35
C HIS A 23 -14.84 -19.07 0.68
N ASP A 24 -13.97 -18.23 0.19
CA ASP A 24 -12.73 -18.64 -0.48
C ASP A 24 -11.52 -18.01 0.19
N PHE A 25 -10.63 -18.85 0.68
CA PHE A 25 -9.35 -18.50 1.30
C PHE A 25 -8.20 -19.25 0.62
N THR A 26 -8.30 -19.50 -0.68
CA THR A 26 -7.31 -20.25 -1.45
C THR A 26 -6.61 -19.39 -2.49
N GLY A 27 -5.43 -19.83 -2.94
CA GLY A 27 -4.66 -19.13 -3.97
C GLY A 27 -4.36 -17.66 -3.59
N PRO A 28 -4.74 -16.67 -4.42
CA PRO A 28 -4.51 -15.27 -4.11
C PRO A 28 -5.33 -14.74 -2.93
N ARG A 29 -6.28 -15.54 -2.41
CA ARG A 29 -7.12 -15.22 -1.25
C ARG A 29 -6.68 -15.92 0.02
N ASP A 30 -5.49 -16.51 0.03
CA ASP A 30 -4.96 -17.27 1.17
C ASP A 30 -4.54 -16.34 2.31
N LEU A 31 -5.48 -16.15 3.25
CA LEU A 31 -5.29 -15.30 4.42
C LEU A 31 -4.32 -15.92 5.43
N ALA A 32 -4.27 -17.25 5.52
CA ALA A 32 -3.34 -17.94 6.40
C ALA A 32 -1.90 -17.67 5.97
N ARG A 33 -1.61 -17.83 4.68
CA ARG A 33 -0.31 -17.54 4.10
C ARG A 33 0.08 -16.06 4.27
N LEU A 34 -0.87 -15.13 4.06
CA LEU A 34 -0.60 -13.71 4.27
C LEU A 34 -0.15 -13.44 5.71
N PHE A 35 -0.84 -14.00 6.70
CA PHE A 35 -0.46 -13.81 8.11
C PHE A 35 0.87 -14.49 8.45
N GLU A 36 1.18 -15.63 7.85
CA GLU A 36 2.49 -16.28 7.99
C GLU A 36 3.62 -15.42 7.42
N GLU A 37 3.41 -14.76 6.29
CA GLU A 37 4.41 -13.85 5.72
C GLU A 37 4.62 -12.62 6.62
N VAL A 38 3.56 -12.07 7.21
CA VAL A 38 3.66 -10.98 8.19
C VAL A 38 4.47 -11.39 9.42
N GLU A 39 4.19 -12.58 9.94
CA GLU A 39 4.92 -13.14 11.09
C GLU A 39 6.39 -13.41 10.73
N ARG A 40 6.64 -14.01 9.56
CA ARG A 40 7.99 -14.25 9.03
C ARG A 40 8.78 -12.96 8.82
N ALA A 41 8.10 -11.87 8.42
CA ALA A 41 8.71 -10.55 8.32
C ALA A 41 8.98 -9.89 9.68
N GLY A 42 8.61 -10.49 10.79
CA GLY A 42 8.78 -9.94 12.13
C GLY A 42 7.88 -8.73 12.42
N LEU A 43 6.76 -8.59 11.69
CA LEU A 43 5.86 -7.46 11.83
C LEU A 43 4.72 -7.78 12.81
N TRP A 44 4.35 -6.78 13.60
CA TRP A 44 3.11 -6.83 14.36
C TRP A 44 1.91 -6.70 13.42
N LEU A 45 0.86 -7.47 13.70
CA LEU A 45 -0.37 -7.50 12.91
C LEU A 45 -1.48 -6.74 13.64
N LEU A 46 -2.05 -5.75 12.96
CA LEU A 46 -3.32 -5.12 13.32
C LEU A 46 -4.36 -5.56 12.30
N LEU A 47 -5.34 -6.34 12.72
CA LEU A 47 -6.31 -6.96 11.84
C LEU A 47 -7.57 -6.10 11.73
N HIS A 48 -7.82 -5.50 10.57
CA HIS A 48 -9.03 -4.73 10.33
C HIS A 48 -10.12 -5.61 9.73
N MET A 49 -11.08 -6.01 10.55
CA MET A 49 -12.14 -6.97 10.19
C MET A 49 -13.38 -6.29 9.58
N GLY A 50 -13.45 -4.97 9.62
CA GLY A 50 -14.61 -4.22 9.13
C GLY A 50 -15.82 -4.29 10.06
N PRO A 51 -17.05 -4.40 9.55
CA PRO A 51 -17.47 -4.77 8.17
C PRO A 51 -17.08 -3.79 7.08
N TRP A 52 -16.96 -2.52 7.37
CA TRP A 52 -16.41 -1.51 6.48
C TRP A 52 -14.89 -1.47 6.57
N ILE A 53 -14.22 -1.45 5.42
CA ILE A 53 -12.75 -1.45 5.35
C ILE A 53 -12.16 -0.30 4.52
N GLY A 54 -12.99 0.59 4.01
CA GLY A 54 -12.54 1.78 3.26
C GLY A 54 -13.35 2.06 2.01
N SER A 55 -13.32 3.31 1.58
CA SER A 55 -14.02 3.81 0.38
C SER A 55 -13.41 3.30 -0.93
N ASP A 56 -12.19 2.79 -0.89
CA ASP A 56 -11.53 2.22 -2.07
C ASP A 56 -12.11 0.88 -2.50
N PHE A 57 -12.93 0.27 -1.65
CA PHE A 57 -13.62 -0.98 -1.97
C PHE A 57 -15.09 -0.73 -2.31
N SER A 58 -15.59 -1.45 -3.31
CA SER A 58 -17.02 -1.47 -3.63
C SER A 58 -17.83 -1.79 -2.37
N ALA A 59 -18.82 -0.96 -2.07
CA ALA A 59 -19.63 -1.04 -0.85
C ALA A 59 -18.82 -1.10 0.45
N GLY A 60 -17.60 -0.52 0.47
CA GLY A 60 -16.72 -0.58 1.64
C GLY A 60 -16.19 -1.98 1.97
N GLY A 61 -16.19 -2.89 1.01
CA GLY A 61 -15.75 -4.27 1.19
C GLY A 61 -16.84 -5.23 1.66
N ILE A 62 -18.07 -4.77 1.87
CA ILE A 62 -19.23 -5.63 2.19
C ILE A 62 -19.72 -6.28 0.89
N PRO A 63 -20.03 -7.60 0.87
CA PRO A 63 -20.48 -8.27 -0.34
C PRO A 63 -21.81 -7.71 -0.88
N GLY A 64 -21.91 -7.57 -2.20
CA GLY A 64 -23.11 -7.09 -2.84
C GLY A 64 -24.35 -7.96 -2.58
N TRP A 65 -24.18 -9.29 -2.44
CA TRP A 65 -25.29 -10.18 -2.12
C TRP A 65 -25.92 -9.88 -0.74
N VAL A 66 -25.16 -9.33 0.23
CA VAL A 66 -25.69 -8.89 1.53
C VAL A 66 -26.69 -7.75 1.33
N TYR A 67 -26.38 -6.81 0.47
CA TYR A 67 -27.26 -5.69 0.14
C TYR A 67 -28.43 -6.09 -0.76
N GLY A 68 -28.43 -7.29 -1.32
CA GLY A 68 -29.55 -7.89 -2.03
C GLY A 68 -30.57 -8.62 -1.14
N LEU A 69 -30.26 -8.81 0.16
CA LEU A 69 -31.16 -9.48 1.10
C LEU A 69 -32.32 -8.56 1.51
N PRO A 70 -33.59 -8.97 1.33
CA PRO A 70 -34.76 -8.12 1.62
C PRO A 70 -34.76 -7.59 3.05
N GLU A 71 -34.37 -8.39 4.02
CA GLU A 71 -34.31 -8.03 5.43
C GLU A 71 -33.21 -6.98 5.73
N VAL A 72 -32.09 -7.02 5.01
CA VAL A 72 -31.03 -6.03 5.12
C VAL A 72 -31.45 -4.72 4.45
N VAL A 73 -32.07 -4.81 3.27
CA VAL A 73 -32.60 -3.63 2.55
C VAL A 73 -33.64 -2.90 3.41
N ALA A 74 -34.60 -3.64 3.99
CA ALA A 74 -35.63 -3.08 4.87
C ALA A 74 -35.03 -2.40 6.11
N GLN A 75 -34.01 -2.99 6.70
CA GLN A 75 -33.32 -2.44 7.85
C GLN A 75 -32.57 -1.15 7.52
N ILE A 76 -31.82 -1.11 6.40
CA ILE A 76 -31.11 0.11 5.95
C ILE A 76 -32.10 1.21 5.62
N ALA A 77 -33.26 0.89 5.05
CA ALA A 77 -34.32 1.88 4.79
C ALA A 77 -34.92 2.48 6.08
N GLN A 78 -34.89 1.75 7.18
CA GLN A 78 -35.32 2.23 8.51
C GLN A 78 -34.25 3.08 9.23
N GLY A 79 -33.06 3.25 8.67
CA GLY A 79 -32.00 4.09 9.24
C GLY A 79 -31.07 3.40 10.25
N THR A 80 -31.31 2.18 10.64
CA THR A 80 -30.55 1.43 11.67
C THR A 80 -29.82 0.20 11.12
N PRO A 81 -28.67 0.33 10.44
CA PRO A 81 -28.02 -0.83 9.79
C PRO A 81 -27.44 -1.82 10.81
N TYR A 82 -26.88 -1.34 11.91
CA TYR A 82 -26.21 -2.15 12.92
C TYR A 82 -26.95 -2.05 14.25
N GLY A 83 -28.00 -2.84 14.44
CA GLY A 83 -28.63 -3.00 15.75
C GLY A 83 -28.24 -4.36 16.37
N TYR A 84 -28.36 -4.50 17.68
CA TYR A 84 -28.18 -5.78 18.35
C TYR A 84 -29.13 -6.82 17.75
N ARG A 85 -28.58 -7.93 17.21
CA ARG A 85 -29.31 -8.99 16.49
C ARG A 85 -29.96 -8.58 15.16
N SER A 86 -29.57 -7.45 14.59
CA SER A 86 -30.05 -7.11 13.23
C SER A 86 -29.62 -8.12 12.17
N PRO A 87 -30.32 -8.23 11.04
CA PRO A 87 -29.92 -9.11 9.95
C PRO A 87 -28.45 -8.89 9.51
N LEU A 88 -28.05 -7.66 9.28
CA LEU A 88 -26.68 -7.34 8.88
C LEU A 88 -25.66 -7.76 9.94
N THR A 89 -25.91 -7.43 11.20
CA THR A 89 -25.00 -7.80 12.33
C THR A 89 -24.83 -9.31 12.45
N ARG A 90 -25.87 -10.11 12.18
CA ARG A 90 -25.76 -11.58 12.15
C ARG A 90 -24.81 -12.07 11.05
N HIS A 91 -24.90 -11.50 9.85
CA HIS A 91 -23.99 -11.84 8.76
C HIS A 91 -22.55 -11.41 9.06
N VAL A 92 -22.35 -10.22 9.64
CA VAL A 92 -21.04 -9.76 10.11
C VAL A 92 -20.46 -10.70 11.15
N SER A 93 -21.29 -11.20 12.10
CA SER A 93 -20.84 -12.15 13.11
C SER A 93 -20.28 -13.43 12.50
N VAL A 94 -20.98 -14.01 11.53
CA VAL A 94 -20.52 -15.22 10.83
C VAL A 94 -19.22 -14.94 10.05
N TRP A 95 -19.12 -13.79 9.42
CA TRP A 95 -17.91 -13.37 8.74
C TRP A 95 -16.72 -13.26 9.71
N TRP A 96 -16.90 -12.59 10.84
CA TRP A 96 -15.84 -12.44 11.84
C TRP A 96 -15.38 -13.78 12.43
N ASP A 97 -16.28 -14.75 12.61
CA ASP A 97 -15.88 -16.09 13.06
C ASP A 97 -14.91 -16.75 12.06
N ARG A 98 -15.13 -16.54 10.77
CA ARG A 98 -14.21 -17.04 9.73
C ARG A 98 -12.84 -16.37 9.77
N VAL A 99 -12.81 -15.05 9.88
CA VAL A 99 -11.55 -14.29 9.92
C VAL A 99 -10.76 -14.57 11.18
N LEU A 100 -11.44 -14.59 12.33
CA LEU A 100 -10.82 -14.86 13.64
C LEU A 100 -10.23 -16.28 13.72
N ALA A 101 -10.78 -17.24 13.00
CA ALA A 101 -10.22 -18.60 12.94
C ALA A 101 -8.80 -18.64 12.36
N PHE A 102 -8.46 -17.74 11.41
CA PHE A 102 -7.11 -17.60 10.88
C PHE A 102 -6.16 -16.82 11.80
N ALA A 103 -6.73 -15.94 12.62
CA ALA A 103 -5.98 -15.08 13.53
C ALA A 103 -5.69 -15.75 14.89
N ALA A 104 -6.43 -16.80 15.23
CA ALA A 104 -6.31 -17.50 16.51
C ALA A 104 -4.91 -18.06 16.75
N GLY A 105 -4.36 -17.82 17.95
CA GLY A 105 -3.07 -18.34 18.38
C GLY A 105 -1.83 -17.66 17.79
N ARG A 106 -1.98 -16.58 17.03
CA ARG A 106 -0.84 -15.84 16.49
C ARG A 106 -0.26 -14.88 17.52
N SER A 107 1.03 -15.02 17.77
CA SER A 107 1.75 -14.23 18.78
C SER A 107 1.98 -12.78 18.36
N ASN A 108 1.99 -12.50 17.06
CA ASN A 108 2.20 -11.18 16.50
C ASN A 108 0.91 -10.38 16.27
N LEU A 109 -0.29 -10.94 16.53
CA LEU A 109 -1.54 -10.22 16.46
C LEU A 109 -1.73 -9.37 17.74
N VAL A 110 -1.69 -8.04 17.59
CA VAL A 110 -1.70 -7.11 18.72
C VAL A 110 -3.00 -6.32 18.87
N ALA A 111 -3.79 -6.20 17.82
CA ALA A 111 -5.09 -5.52 17.88
C ALA A 111 -6.02 -5.97 16.76
N VAL A 112 -7.33 -5.78 16.97
CA VAL A 112 -8.36 -5.91 15.95
C VAL A 112 -9.05 -4.57 15.72
N GLY A 113 -9.39 -4.27 14.47
CA GLY A 113 -10.12 -3.07 14.07
C GLY A 113 -11.53 -3.39 13.61
N ILE A 114 -12.50 -2.59 14.02
CA ILE A 114 -13.87 -2.65 13.57
C ILE A 114 -14.33 -1.27 13.11
N ASP A 115 -15.20 -1.24 12.09
CA ASP A 115 -15.73 0.00 11.53
C ASP A 115 -17.15 -0.23 10.99
N PRO A 116 -18.16 0.50 11.47
CA PRO A 116 -19.53 0.43 10.95
C PRO A 116 -19.70 1.13 9.60
N GLY A 117 -18.73 1.96 9.18
CA GLY A 117 -18.76 2.69 7.92
C GLY A 117 -19.31 4.10 8.00
N PRO A 118 -19.16 4.88 6.93
CA PRO A 118 -19.58 6.27 6.83
C PRO A 118 -21.09 6.41 6.61
N GLY A 119 -21.57 7.67 6.70
CA GLY A 119 -22.95 8.02 6.44
C GLY A 119 -23.91 7.79 7.61
N LEU A 120 -23.36 7.56 8.79
CA LEU A 120 -24.07 7.52 10.06
C LEU A 120 -24.01 8.90 10.72
N GLY A 121 -25.11 9.35 11.32
CA GLY A 121 -25.04 10.45 12.29
C GLY A 121 -24.15 10.06 13.48
N ARG A 122 -23.72 11.06 14.26
CA ARG A 122 -22.83 10.80 15.40
C ARG A 122 -23.40 9.75 16.38
N ASP A 123 -24.67 9.90 16.73
CA ASP A 123 -25.34 9.00 17.66
C ASP A 123 -25.51 7.60 17.07
N GLU A 124 -25.89 7.52 15.78
CA GLU A 124 -26.02 6.25 15.05
C GLU A 124 -24.68 5.53 14.92
N ALA A 125 -23.58 6.26 14.68
CA ALA A 125 -22.23 5.69 14.58
C ALA A 125 -21.79 5.12 15.94
N THR A 126 -22.12 5.82 17.04
CA THR A 126 -21.85 5.35 18.40
C THR A 126 -22.64 4.07 18.69
N GLU A 127 -23.94 4.06 18.45
CA GLU A 127 -24.79 2.87 18.66
C GLU A 127 -24.33 1.67 17.81
N ALA A 128 -24.00 1.91 16.54
CA ALA A 128 -23.48 0.90 15.64
C ALA A 128 -22.16 0.31 16.15
N THR A 129 -21.25 1.17 16.60
CA THR A 129 -19.96 0.76 17.16
C THR A 129 -20.14 -0.06 18.42
N GLU A 130 -21.01 0.38 19.34
CA GLU A 130 -21.33 -0.35 20.57
C GLU A 130 -21.94 -1.74 20.28
N ALA A 131 -22.84 -1.82 19.30
CA ALA A 131 -23.41 -3.09 18.87
C ALA A 131 -22.36 -4.06 18.32
N LEU A 132 -21.42 -3.56 17.50
CA LEU A 132 -20.31 -4.35 16.96
C LEU A 132 -19.33 -4.77 18.06
N LEU A 133 -19.00 -3.88 19.00
CA LEU A 133 -18.15 -4.19 20.16
C LEU A 133 -18.79 -5.25 21.05
N ALA A 134 -20.09 -5.12 21.36
CA ALA A 134 -20.82 -6.11 22.15
C ALA A 134 -20.79 -7.49 21.46
N MET A 135 -20.95 -7.55 20.14
CA MET A 135 -20.85 -8.78 19.39
C MET A 135 -19.42 -9.36 19.43
N LEU A 136 -18.38 -8.54 19.25
CA LEU A 136 -16.98 -8.98 19.31
C LEU A 136 -16.63 -9.53 20.69
N ASN A 137 -17.12 -8.91 21.76
CA ASN A 137 -16.91 -9.37 23.13
C ASN A 137 -17.48 -10.80 23.34
N THR A 138 -18.60 -11.14 22.68
CA THR A 138 -19.15 -12.52 22.75
C THR A 138 -18.24 -13.58 22.14
N LYS A 139 -17.26 -13.17 21.30
CA LYS A 139 -16.30 -14.05 20.65
C LYS A 139 -15.04 -14.30 21.47
N GLY A 140 -14.92 -13.64 22.64
CA GLY A 140 -13.82 -13.85 23.58
C GLY A 140 -12.45 -13.44 23.05
N VAL A 141 -12.38 -12.39 22.23
CA VAL A 141 -11.11 -11.86 21.68
C VAL A 141 -10.43 -11.00 22.76
N PRO A 142 -9.32 -11.47 23.37
CA PRO A 142 -8.65 -10.77 24.47
C PRO A 142 -7.63 -9.73 23.96
N LEU A 143 -8.00 -8.96 22.93
CA LEU A 143 -7.11 -7.99 22.27
C LEU A 143 -7.70 -6.60 22.31
N PRO A 144 -6.87 -5.56 22.32
CA PRO A 144 -7.30 -4.19 22.10
C PRO A 144 -8.11 -4.06 20.82
N VAL A 145 -9.19 -3.28 20.88
CA VAL A 145 -10.06 -3.03 19.74
C VAL A 145 -9.92 -1.58 19.28
N ALA A 146 -9.52 -1.40 18.04
CA ALA A 146 -9.49 -0.11 17.38
C ALA A 146 -10.87 0.20 16.76
N VAL A 147 -11.38 1.39 17.04
CA VAL A 147 -12.63 1.90 16.48
C VAL A 147 -12.38 3.26 15.83
N PRO A 148 -13.10 3.62 14.76
CA PRO A 148 -12.97 4.94 14.14
C PRO A 148 -13.49 6.02 15.07
N ASP A 149 -12.84 7.19 15.08
CA ASP A 149 -13.35 8.39 15.72
C ASP A 149 -14.24 9.16 14.75
N ALA A 150 -15.42 9.57 15.22
CA ALA A 150 -16.48 10.32 14.52
C ALA A 150 -16.15 10.83 13.08
N GLY A 151 -16.26 9.97 12.07
CA GLY A 151 -16.24 10.33 10.66
C GLY A 151 -14.87 10.47 9.99
N GLN A 152 -13.79 10.28 10.72
CA GLN A 152 -12.45 10.12 10.14
C GLN A 152 -11.84 8.81 10.65
N PHE A 153 -11.27 8.04 9.72
CA PHE A 153 -10.55 6.81 10.02
C PHE A 153 -9.27 7.14 10.79
N THR A 154 -9.41 7.42 12.07
CA THR A 154 -8.29 7.58 12.97
C THR A 154 -8.35 6.46 14.00
N TRP A 155 -7.35 5.61 13.99
CA TRP A 155 -7.15 4.51 14.94
C TRP A 155 -6.93 5.01 16.39
N LYS A 156 -7.49 6.18 16.77
CA LYS A 156 -7.14 6.92 17.98
C LYS A 156 -7.31 6.13 19.26
N ALA A 157 -8.41 5.46 19.46
CA ALA A 157 -8.67 4.81 20.76
C ALA A 157 -7.90 3.50 20.94
N GLY A 158 -7.87 2.64 19.93
CA GLY A 158 -7.16 1.35 20.00
C GLY A 158 -5.64 1.49 19.97
N LEU A 159 -5.11 2.46 19.22
CA LEU A 159 -3.68 2.77 19.23
C LEU A 159 -3.25 3.46 20.54
N LEU A 160 -4.13 4.20 21.20
CA LEU A 160 -3.91 4.74 22.55
C LEU A 160 -3.70 3.62 23.58
N GLU A 161 -4.53 2.60 23.53
CA GLU A 161 -4.40 1.40 24.37
C GLU A 161 -3.14 0.61 24.05
N LEU A 162 -2.82 0.44 22.75
CA LEU A 162 -1.59 -0.22 22.30
C LEU A 162 -0.34 0.56 22.76
N GLY A 163 -0.35 1.87 22.63
CA GLY A 163 0.73 2.73 23.11
C GLY A 163 0.97 2.61 24.60
N LYS A 164 -0.09 2.51 25.40
CA LYS A 164 0.01 2.28 26.86
C LYS A 164 0.58 0.89 27.15
N LEU A 165 0.16 -0.14 26.42
CA LEU A 165 0.66 -1.51 26.54
C LEU A 165 2.14 -1.63 26.16
N MET A 166 2.61 -0.84 25.20
CA MET A 166 4.00 -0.80 24.74
C MET A 166 4.87 0.20 25.53
N GLY A 167 4.34 0.83 26.58
CA GLY A 167 5.09 1.71 27.48
C GLY A 167 5.36 3.12 26.95
N GLY A 168 4.69 3.53 25.88
CA GLY A 168 4.83 4.86 25.27
C GLY A 168 3.74 5.85 25.64
N ALA A 169 4.06 7.16 25.66
CA ALA A 169 3.08 8.22 25.73
C ALA A 169 2.34 8.31 24.36
N THR A 170 1.02 8.32 24.40
CA THR A 170 0.20 8.17 23.21
C THR A 170 -0.43 9.49 22.78
N SER A 171 -0.02 10.00 21.63
CA SER A 171 -0.91 10.79 20.77
C SER A 171 -1.00 10.08 19.41
N SER A 172 -2.18 9.74 18.99
CA SER A 172 -2.40 9.06 17.72
C SER A 172 -2.73 10.09 16.66
N ALA A 173 -1.82 10.31 15.73
CA ALA A 173 -2.15 10.88 14.45
C ALA A 173 -1.82 9.82 13.40
N ALA A 174 -2.84 9.16 12.85
CA ALA A 174 -2.71 8.55 11.54
C ALA A 174 -2.64 9.73 10.55
N ALA A 175 -1.45 10.06 10.09
CA ALA A 175 -1.31 11.03 9.02
C ALA A 175 -1.73 10.36 7.72
N PRO A 176 -2.65 10.94 6.93
CA PRO A 176 -2.79 10.54 5.54
C PRO A 176 -1.44 10.72 4.86
N ILE A 177 -1.09 9.88 3.90
CA ILE A 177 0.12 10.09 3.10
C ILE A 177 0.00 11.45 2.45
N ALA A 178 0.84 12.36 2.91
CA ALA A 178 0.97 13.67 2.30
C ALA A 178 1.86 13.57 1.07
N LYS A 179 1.55 14.38 0.09
CA LYS A 179 2.30 14.45 -1.17
C LYS A 179 3.66 15.11 -0.94
N GLY A 180 4.73 14.42 -1.33
CA GLY A 180 6.09 14.98 -1.27
C GLY A 180 6.61 15.22 0.15
N GLY A 181 7.50 16.15 0.37
CA GLY A 181 8.17 16.45 1.65
C GLY A 181 7.28 16.73 2.90
N GLU A 182 5.95 16.65 2.75
CA GLU A 182 5.03 16.71 3.87
C GLU A 182 5.02 15.44 4.73
N LEU A 183 5.39 14.27 4.19
CA LEU A 183 5.36 13.01 4.94
C LEU A 183 6.35 13.02 6.10
N GLU A 184 7.57 13.45 5.85
CA GLU A 184 8.64 13.56 6.84
C GLU A 184 8.25 14.55 7.92
N SER A 185 7.75 15.72 7.51
CA SER A 185 7.28 16.75 8.43
C SER A 185 6.12 16.28 9.31
N GLN A 186 5.18 15.52 8.76
CA GLN A 186 4.04 15.00 9.52
C GLN A 186 4.44 13.90 10.50
N LEU A 187 5.35 13.00 10.11
CA LEU A 187 5.87 11.97 11.00
C LEU A 187 6.70 12.58 12.13
N ALA A 188 7.60 13.50 11.80
CA ALA A 188 8.38 14.23 12.79
C ALA A 188 7.47 15.01 13.75
N LEU A 189 6.44 15.69 13.23
CA LEU A 189 5.46 16.41 14.06
C LEU A 189 4.66 15.45 14.96
N SER A 190 4.28 14.28 14.48
CA SER A 190 3.60 13.26 15.27
C SER A 190 4.46 12.79 16.45
N LEU A 191 5.75 12.60 16.23
CA LEU A 191 6.71 12.22 17.26
C LEU A 191 6.96 13.34 18.25
N VAL A 192 7.11 14.57 17.77
CA VAL A 192 7.31 15.79 18.59
C VAL A 192 6.11 16.03 19.50
N THR A 193 4.89 15.83 19.03
CA THR A 193 3.67 16.00 19.83
C THR A 193 3.41 14.87 20.82
N GLY A 194 4.35 13.93 20.98
CA GLY A 194 4.27 12.82 21.94
C GLY A 194 3.55 11.59 21.42
N GLY A 195 3.38 11.47 20.09
CA GLY A 195 2.85 10.30 19.43
C GLY A 195 3.86 9.16 19.40
N GLY A 196 3.59 8.10 20.16
CA GLY A 196 4.42 6.90 20.14
C GLY A 196 4.18 6.01 18.91
N ILE A 197 3.14 6.27 18.13
CA ILE A 197 2.74 5.47 16.97
C ILE A 197 2.34 6.39 15.82
N ALA A 198 2.99 6.20 14.68
CA ALA A 198 2.62 6.86 13.43
C ALA A 198 2.12 5.83 12.42
N GLY A 199 0.95 6.06 11.84
CA GLY A 199 0.38 5.22 10.78
C GLY A 199 0.63 5.84 9.40
N ILE A 200 1.06 5.04 8.45
CA ILE A 200 1.33 5.44 7.07
C ILE A 200 0.54 4.51 6.14
N GLY A 201 -0.10 5.05 5.16
CA GLY A 201 -0.81 4.25 4.17
C GLY A 201 -1.27 5.03 2.95
N PRO A 202 -1.40 4.37 1.81
CA PRO A 202 -0.99 2.99 1.52
C PRO A 202 0.53 2.85 1.35
N VAL A 203 1.10 1.75 1.84
CA VAL A 203 2.54 1.47 1.69
C VAL A 203 2.84 0.84 0.33
N HIS A 204 1.88 0.10 -0.23
CA HIS A 204 1.99 -0.59 -1.51
C HIS A 204 0.99 -0.01 -2.51
N ALA A 205 1.50 0.36 -3.70
CA ALA A 205 0.67 0.70 -4.83
C ALA A 205 0.18 -0.57 -5.52
N GLY A 206 -1.02 -0.55 -6.05
CA GLY A 206 -1.56 -1.67 -6.79
C GLY A 206 -2.63 -1.26 -7.77
N VAL A 207 -2.69 -1.98 -8.88
CA VAL A 207 -3.84 -1.92 -9.77
C VAL A 207 -4.99 -2.64 -9.08
N PRO A 208 -6.19 -2.07 -9.05
CA PRO A 208 -7.36 -2.79 -8.62
C PRO A 208 -7.69 -3.87 -9.65
N TRP A 209 -6.95 -4.97 -9.59
CA TRP A 209 -7.26 -6.16 -10.36
C TRP A 209 -8.61 -6.71 -9.86
N GLY A 210 -9.39 -7.24 -10.77
CA GLY A 210 -10.79 -7.53 -10.49
C GLY A 210 -11.67 -6.27 -10.47
N TRP A 211 -12.81 -6.36 -9.83
CA TRP A 211 -13.86 -5.34 -9.84
C TRP A 211 -14.09 -4.73 -8.46
N TRP A 212 -13.08 -4.75 -7.59
CA TRP A 212 -13.18 -4.42 -6.17
C TRP A 212 -13.30 -2.92 -5.90
N LYS A 213 -12.74 -2.09 -6.79
CA LYS A 213 -12.82 -0.63 -6.67
C LYS A 213 -14.10 -0.12 -7.33
N PRO A 214 -14.87 0.76 -6.66
CA PRO A 214 -16.04 1.38 -7.28
C PRO A 214 -15.62 2.32 -8.41
N GLY A 215 -16.48 2.40 -9.44
CA GLY A 215 -16.25 3.25 -10.62
C GLY A 215 -15.43 2.58 -11.72
N ASP A 216 -15.03 3.39 -12.69
CA ASP A 216 -14.26 2.95 -13.86
C ASP A 216 -12.74 3.03 -13.66
N SER A 217 -12.30 3.40 -12.47
CA SER A 217 -10.89 3.68 -12.23
C SER A 217 -10.10 2.37 -12.23
N SER A 218 -9.35 2.17 -13.29
CA SER A 218 -8.23 1.24 -13.38
C SER A 218 -6.92 1.89 -12.95
N ALA A 219 -6.96 3.15 -12.51
CA ALA A 219 -5.80 3.87 -12.05
C ALA A 219 -5.13 3.16 -10.89
N VAL A 220 -3.80 3.14 -10.90
CA VAL A 220 -2.99 2.64 -9.78
C VAL A 220 -3.43 3.35 -8.51
N THR A 221 -3.79 2.60 -7.50
CA THR A 221 -4.02 3.15 -6.16
C THR A 221 -2.67 3.36 -5.50
N GLY A 222 -2.45 4.58 -5.00
CA GLY A 222 -1.22 4.89 -4.29
C GLY A 222 0.00 5.03 -5.23
N GLU A 223 -0.10 5.80 -6.30
CA GLU A 223 1.06 6.11 -7.19
C GLU A 223 2.28 6.61 -6.42
N GLU A 224 2.06 7.25 -5.27
CA GLU A 224 3.11 7.74 -4.38
C GLU A 224 3.43 6.76 -3.24
N ALA A 225 2.89 5.54 -3.28
CA ALA A 225 3.17 4.54 -2.26
C ALA A 225 4.67 4.17 -2.21
N ALA A 226 5.12 3.76 -1.05
CA ALA A 226 6.51 3.38 -0.84
C ALA A 226 6.95 2.22 -1.73
N VAL A 227 6.07 1.23 -1.92
CA VAL A 227 6.30 0.08 -2.80
C VAL A 227 5.33 0.19 -3.97
N ALA A 228 5.85 0.39 -5.16
CA ALA A 228 5.07 0.41 -6.38
C ALA A 228 4.56 -0.99 -6.76
N GLU A 229 3.61 -1.04 -7.68
CA GLU A 229 3.18 -2.30 -8.30
C GLU A 229 4.39 -3.08 -8.86
N GLY A 230 4.42 -4.40 -8.62
CA GLY A 230 5.58 -5.22 -8.99
C GLY A 230 6.76 -5.13 -8.02
N ALA A 231 6.52 -4.66 -6.81
CA ALA A 231 7.50 -4.54 -5.73
C ALA A 231 8.67 -3.58 -6.00
N ALA A 232 8.57 -2.70 -7.00
CA ALA A 232 9.57 -1.67 -7.23
C ALA A 232 9.54 -0.64 -6.09
N LEU A 233 10.72 -0.28 -5.57
CA LEU A 233 10.84 0.69 -4.50
C LEU A 233 10.77 2.11 -5.07
N SER A 234 9.91 2.95 -4.51
CA SER A 234 9.73 4.36 -4.91
C SER A 234 10.63 5.30 -4.10
N GLY A 235 10.69 6.57 -4.51
CA GLY A 235 11.34 7.60 -3.68
C GLY A 235 10.74 7.70 -2.28
N THR A 236 9.43 7.49 -2.14
CA THR A 236 8.75 7.44 -0.83
C THR A 236 9.27 6.31 0.06
N TYR A 237 9.62 5.14 -0.52
CA TYR A 237 10.22 4.04 0.24
C TYR A 237 11.55 4.46 0.86
N TYR A 238 12.43 5.07 0.07
CA TYR A 238 13.74 5.48 0.55
C TYR A 238 13.64 6.55 1.63
N ARG A 239 12.74 7.52 1.47
CA ARG A 239 12.49 8.54 2.51
C ARG A 239 11.95 7.93 3.80
N LEU A 240 10.95 7.04 3.73
CA LEU A 240 10.44 6.31 4.89
C LEU A 240 11.53 5.55 5.63
N ARG A 241 12.34 4.85 4.85
CA ARG A 241 13.46 4.08 5.38
C ARG A 241 14.49 4.98 6.05
N HIS A 242 14.87 6.08 5.42
CA HIS A 242 15.79 7.06 5.96
C HIS A 242 15.31 7.58 7.32
N MET A 243 14.07 8.02 7.39
CA MET A 243 13.45 8.46 8.65
C MET A 243 13.43 7.37 9.71
N ALA A 244 13.04 6.15 9.35
CA ALA A 244 13.00 5.05 10.30
C ALA A 244 14.39 4.74 10.87
N LEU A 245 15.43 4.75 10.04
CA LEU A 245 16.82 4.59 10.48
C LEU A 245 17.26 5.74 11.39
N ALA A 246 16.95 6.98 11.04
CA ALA A 246 17.26 8.15 11.87
C ALA A 246 16.58 8.05 13.25
N LEU A 247 15.32 7.66 13.30
CA LEU A 247 14.58 7.48 14.54
C LEU A 247 15.14 6.33 15.39
N GLU A 248 15.47 5.21 14.76
CA GLU A 248 16.09 4.08 15.44
C GLU A 248 17.46 4.46 16.00
N THR A 249 18.24 5.18 15.21
CA THR A 249 19.56 5.73 15.59
C THR A 249 19.46 6.62 16.83
N MET A 250 18.43 7.46 16.91
CA MET A 250 18.15 8.32 18.06
C MET A 250 17.31 7.64 19.15
N GLY A 251 16.97 6.37 18.98
CA GLY A 251 16.08 5.65 19.87
C GLY A 251 16.51 5.69 21.34
N ALA A 252 17.80 5.57 21.63
CA ALA A 252 18.32 5.64 22.99
C ALA A 252 18.12 7.03 23.64
N ILE A 253 18.05 8.11 22.84
CA ILE A 253 17.70 9.44 23.34
C ILE A 253 16.19 9.56 23.52
N LEU A 254 15.41 9.07 22.56
CA LEU A 254 13.96 9.27 22.49
C LEU A 254 13.16 8.38 23.47
N VAL A 255 13.70 7.20 23.82
CA VAL A 255 13.06 6.30 24.79
C VAL A 255 12.98 6.98 26.15
N SER A 256 11.76 7.09 26.67
CA SER A 256 11.47 7.76 27.97
C SER A 256 11.90 9.24 28.01
N ALA A 257 12.05 9.88 26.87
CA ALA A 257 12.45 11.29 26.81
C ALA A 257 11.38 12.23 27.37
N GLY A 258 11.83 13.19 28.15
CA GLY A 258 11.04 14.33 28.60
C GLY A 258 11.38 15.63 27.85
N PRO A 259 10.64 16.73 28.10
CA PRO A 259 10.94 18.03 27.52
C PRO A 259 12.35 18.52 27.86
N ALA A 260 13.11 18.97 26.88
CA ALA A 260 14.46 19.51 27.04
C ALA A 260 14.41 20.99 27.47
N ARG A 261 14.22 21.25 28.75
CA ARG A 261 14.07 22.62 29.28
C ARG A 261 15.35 23.49 29.19
N ALA A 262 16.50 22.85 29.04
CA ALA A 262 17.80 23.52 28.93
C ALA A 262 18.20 23.83 27.48
N LEU A 263 17.38 23.43 26.50
CA LEU A 263 17.64 23.66 25.09
C LEU A 263 16.98 24.96 24.63
N THR A 264 17.76 25.77 23.91
CA THR A 264 17.29 27.01 23.27
C THR A 264 17.72 27.06 21.81
N ALA A 265 17.01 27.83 21.02
CA ALA A 265 17.33 28.08 19.63
C ALA A 265 17.26 29.58 19.31
N ASN A 266 18.02 30.01 18.29
CA ASN A 266 17.95 31.34 17.75
C ASN A 266 17.87 31.24 16.21
N PRO A 267 16.77 31.66 15.59
CA PRO A 267 15.57 32.23 16.20
C PRO A 267 14.70 31.18 16.92
N PRO A 268 14.07 31.55 18.03
CA PRO A 268 13.36 30.58 18.90
C PRO A 268 12.12 29.95 18.25
N GLU A 269 11.49 30.62 17.29
CA GLU A 269 10.30 30.11 16.58
C GLU A 269 10.61 28.92 15.66
N GLN A 270 11.86 28.65 15.35
CA GLN A 270 12.26 27.47 14.57
C GLN A 270 12.38 26.21 15.44
N LEU A 271 12.55 26.32 16.74
CA LEU A 271 12.54 25.16 17.64
C LEU A 271 11.09 24.69 17.85
N LEU A 272 10.76 23.56 17.25
CA LEU A 272 9.44 22.95 17.47
C LEU A 272 9.32 22.29 18.84
N ASP A 273 10.34 21.51 19.19
CA ASP A 273 10.41 20.81 20.48
C ASP A 273 11.86 20.38 20.76
N GLY A 274 12.15 20.16 22.01
CA GLY A 274 13.38 19.54 22.49
C GLY A 274 13.07 18.37 23.40
N ARG A 275 13.76 17.26 23.22
CA ARG A 275 13.60 16.05 24.03
C ARG A 275 14.92 15.62 24.64
N THR A 276 14.91 15.39 25.96
CA THR A 276 16.07 14.87 26.70
C THR A 276 15.74 13.51 27.25
N GLY A 277 16.53 12.52 26.90
CA GLY A 277 16.46 11.14 27.38
C GLY A 277 17.77 10.69 28.01
N PRO A 278 17.89 9.39 28.35
CA PRO A 278 19.06 8.84 29.04
C PRO A 278 20.38 9.03 28.26
N ALA A 279 20.34 9.03 26.94
CA ALA A 279 21.50 9.07 26.08
C ALA A 279 21.78 10.44 25.44
N GLY A 280 21.06 11.49 25.82
CA GLY A 280 21.31 12.83 25.26
C GLY A 280 20.04 13.64 25.03
N THR A 281 20.16 14.66 24.18
CA THR A 281 19.09 15.59 23.81
C THR A 281 18.93 15.64 22.31
N VAL A 282 17.69 15.75 21.80
CA VAL A 282 17.41 16.01 20.38
C VAL A 282 16.62 17.31 20.26
N ALA A 283 17.08 18.18 19.37
CA ALA A 283 16.38 19.37 18.94
C ALA A 283 15.60 19.08 17.66
N PHE A 284 14.29 19.30 17.65
CA PHE A 284 13.48 19.28 16.44
C PHE A 284 13.27 20.70 15.93
N VAL A 285 13.77 20.98 14.75
CA VAL A 285 13.82 22.31 14.16
C VAL A 285 12.99 22.34 12.89
N ARG A 286 12.22 23.41 12.69
CA ARG A 286 11.45 23.64 11.46
C ARG A 286 12.09 24.73 10.61
N GLY A 287 12.33 24.43 9.34
CA GLY A 287 12.69 25.41 8.33
C GLY A 287 11.54 26.36 8.00
N ARG A 288 11.85 27.59 7.57
CA ARG A 288 10.87 28.54 7.07
C ARG A 288 10.21 28.02 5.81
N GLU A 289 8.90 28.28 5.62
CA GLU A 289 8.12 27.67 4.54
C GLU A 289 8.64 27.95 3.11
N ARG A 290 9.33 29.08 2.87
CA ARG A 290 9.65 29.54 1.51
C ARG A 290 11.12 29.92 1.30
N SER A 291 11.97 29.74 2.27
CA SER A 291 13.39 30.12 2.18
C SER A 291 14.25 29.23 3.07
N GLU A 292 15.45 28.96 2.64
CA GLU A 292 16.49 28.43 3.53
C GLU A 292 16.61 29.33 4.76
N SER A 293 16.83 28.72 5.89
CA SER A 293 16.99 29.40 7.16
C SER A 293 18.15 28.79 7.92
N PHE A 294 18.71 29.58 8.82
CA PHE A 294 19.74 29.12 9.72
C PHE A 294 19.23 29.19 11.15
N VAL A 295 19.71 28.29 11.99
CA VAL A 295 19.37 28.24 13.40
C VAL A 295 20.63 27.96 14.24
N ASP A 296 20.78 28.67 15.34
CA ASP A 296 21.76 28.36 16.36
C ASP A 296 21.07 27.54 17.46
N LEU A 297 21.72 26.48 17.93
CA LEU A 297 21.24 25.66 19.02
C LEU A 297 22.20 25.76 20.22
N GLU A 298 21.64 25.97 21.40
CA GLU A 298 22.39 25.97 22.65
C GLU A 298 21.73 25.06 23.68
N LEU A 299 22.49 24.13 24.23
CA LEU A 299 22.11 23.29 25.36
C LEU A 299 22.89 23.76 26.60
N SER A 300 22.15 24.37 27.52
CA SER A 300 22.73 24.82 28.79
C SER A 300 23.18 23.62 29.63
N ARG A 301 24.44 23.63 30.03
CA ARG A 301 25.11 22.59 30.80
C ARG A 301 26.24 23.16 31.67
N ASP A 302 26.41 22.63 32.89
CA ASP A 302 27.58 22.94 33.73
C ASP A 302 28.76 22.03 33.38
N PRO A 303 30.01 22.55 33.31
CA PRO A 303 30.38 23.95 33.49
C PRO A 303 30.31 24.80 32.20
N VAL A 304 30.07 24.20 31.04
CA VAL A 304 30.09 24.88 29.75
C VAL A 304 28.90 24.47 28.90
N PRO A 305 28.16 25.44 28.34
CA PRO A 305 27.09 25.13 27.41
C PRO A 305 27.66 24.47 26.13
N ILE A 306 26.84 23.68 25.51
CA ILE A 306 27.10 23.09 24.18
C ILE A 306 26.35 23.94 23.17
N SER A 307 27.05 24.58 22.25
CA SER A 307 26.45 25.36 21.16
C SER A 307 26.95 24.90 19.80
N ILE A 308 26.08 25.05 18.81
CA ILE A 308 26.39 24.91 17.41
C ILE A 308 25.61 25.99 16.65
N ASP A 309 26.31 26.77 15.85
CA ASP A 309 25.77 27.96 15.21
C ASP A 309 25.57 27.71 13.71
N ASP A 310 24.76 28.54 13.05
CA ASP A 310 24.57 28.57 11.59
C ASP A 310 24.12 27.21 10.99
N ILE A 311 23.31 26.42 11.68
CA ILE A 311 22.80 25.17 11.15
C ILE A 311 21.84 25.47 9.99
N PRO A 312 22.12 24.99 8.76
CA PRO A 312 21.21 25.19 7.64
C PRO A 312 20.00 24.28 7.74
N VAL A 313 18.80 24.86 7.63
CA VAL A 313 17.54 24.11 7.67
C VAL A 313 16.80 24.30 6.36
N VAL A 314 16.49 23.20 5.70
CA VAL A 314 15.78 23.19 4.40
C VAL A 314 14.39 23.79 4.54
N ALA A 315 13.96 24.56 3.55
CA ALA A 315 12.65 25.20 3.55
C ALA A 315 11.50 24.19 3.71
N GLY A 316 10.65 24.43 4.72
CA GLY A 316 9.47 23.59 5.01
C GLY A 316 9.76 22.22 5.63
N SER A 317 11.05 21.86 5.82
CA SER A 317 11.41 20.58 6.47
C SER A 317 11.35 20.66 7.99
N ILE A 318 11.31 19.50 8.61
CA ILE A 318 11.59 19.32 10.04
C ILE A 318 12.82 18.44 10.15
N ALA A 319 13.86 18.96 10.78
CA ALA A 319 15.14 18.31 10.97
C ALA A 319 15.36 17.96 12.46
N ALA A 320 16.13 16.90 12.72
CA ALA A 320 16.42 16.42 14.06
C ALA A 320 17.94 16.44 14.34
N TYR A 321 18.37 17.25 15.28
CA TYR A 321 19.78 17.43 15.63
C TYR A 321 20.07 16.91 17.04
N PRO A 322 20.83 15.82 17.18
CA PRO A 322 21.26 15.34 18.50
C PRO A 322 22.34 16.21 19.12
N MET A 323 22.21 16.44 20.42
CA MET A 323 23.16 17.16 21.26
C MET A 323 23.49 16.36 22.52
N ASP A 324 24.70 16.44 23.01
CA ASP A 324 25.21 15.73 24.17
C ASP A 324 24.92 14.20 24.10
N TRP A 325 25.05 13.65 22.90
CA TRP A 325 24.69 12.29 22.58
C TRP A 325 25.73 11.30 23.07
N GLN A 326 25.34 10.44 24.01
CA GLN A 326 26.14 9.33 24.48
C GLN A 326 26.15 8.21 23.44
N LEU A 327 27.30 7.92 22.89
CA LEU A 327 27.58 6.81 21.99
C LEU A 327 27.96 5.57 22.80
N SER A 328 28.24 4.42 22.13
CA SER A 328 28.62 3.18 22.80
C SER A 328 29.91 3.35 23.62
N ASP A 329 30.94 3.94 23.01
CA ASP A 329 32.26 4.10 23.57
C ASP A 329 32.74 5.56 23.56
N GLY A 330 31.83 6.51 23.39
CA GLY A 330 32.20 7.92 23.28
C GLY A 330 31.03 8.86 23.43
N ARG A 331 31.24 10.13 23.05
CA ARG A 331 30.24 11.19 23.11
C ARG A 331 30.35 12.10 21.91
N LEU A 332 29.21 12.47 21.34
CA LEU A 332 29.06 13.55 20.39
C LEU A 332 28.44 14.74 21.10
N LEU A 333 29.06 15.93 21.02
CA LEU A 333 28.56 17.12 21.71
C LEU A 333 27.41 17.76 20.92
N ALA A 334 27.60 18.00 19.62
CA ALA A 334 26.58 18.53 18.73
C ALA A 334 26.90 18.22 17.27
N THR A 335 25.89 18.33 16.40
CA THR A 335 26.09 18.25 14.94
C THR A 335 25.10 19.15 14.22
N SER A 336 25.53 19.72 13.09
CA SER A 336 24.69 20.46 12.15
C SER A 336 24.14 19.55 11.01
N MET A 337 24.37 18.24 11.09
CA MET A 337 23.92 17.26 10.12
C MET A 337 22.91 16.29 10.75
N GLU A 338 21.96 15.82 9.97
CA GLU A 338 20.97 14.85 10.44
C GLU A 338 21.56 13.44 10.51
N PRO A 339 21.36 12.70 11.61
CA PRO A 339 21.84 11.32 11.73
C PRO A 339 21.02 10.38 10.87
N VAL A 340 21.70 9.50 10.15
CA VAL A 340 21.11 8.43 9.34
C VAL A 340 21.22 7.08 10.05
N LEU A 341 22.41 6.78 10.57
CA LEU A 341 22.72 5.48 11.16
C LEU A 341 23.79 5.59 12.24
N HIS A 342 23.55 4.90 13.35
CA HIS A 342 24.56 4.57 14.35
C HIS A 342 24.66 3.05 14.51
N THR A 343 25.85 2.50 14.38
CA THR A 343 26.08 1.07 14.57
C THR A 343 27.48 0.78 15.07
N VAL A 344 27.65 -0.39 15.70
CA VAL A 344 28.96 -0.89 16.18
C VAL A 344 29.21 -2.26 15.59
N VAL A 345 30.30 -2.40 14.84
CA VAL A 345 30.69 -3.66 14.21
C VAL A 345 32.11 -4.01 14.62
N ALA A 346 32.31 -5.17 15.23
CA ALA A 346 33.61 -5.69 15.66
C ALA A 346 34.47 -4.66 16.44
N GLY A 347 33.84 -3.89 17.34
CA GLY A 347 34.48 -2.88 18.17
C GLY A 347 34.84 -1.56 17.48
N ARG A 348 34.32 -1.35 16.26
CA ARG A 348 34.41 -0.04 15.58
C ARG A 348 33.03 0.59 15.55
N GLU A 349 32.93 1.81 16.05
CA GLU A 349 31.70 2.59 16.04
C GLU A 349 31.59 3.41 14.75
N LEU A 350 30.41 3.40 14.15
CA LEU A 350 30.10 4.13 12.93
C LEU A 350 28.91 5.07 13.15
N LEU A 351 29.08 6.33 12.80
CA LEU A 351 28.03 7.31 12.61
C LEU A 351 27.92 7.68 11.13
N VAL A 352 26.70 7.69 10.60
CA VAL A 352 26.40 8.16 9.25
C VAL A 352 25.47 9.36 9.36
N PHE A 353 25.83 10.44 8.70
CA PHE A 353 25.04 11.66 8.61
C PHE A 353 24.68 11.99 7.17
N GLU A 354 23.54 12.63 6.99
CA GLU A 354 23.18 13.27 5.74
C GLU A 354 23.86 14.65 5.65
N ASN A 355 24.52 14.89 4.53
CA ASN A 355 25.26 16.12 4.25
C ASN A 355 24.73 16.80 3.00
N ILE A 356 23.89 17.80 3.16
CA ILE A 356 23.26 18.53 2.05
C ILE A 356 24.17 19.66 1.56
N THR A 357 24.59 20.54 2.45
CA THR A 357 25.29 21.81 2.13
C THR A 357 26.66 21.91 2.73
N GLY A 358 27.19 20.89 3.33
CA GLY A 358 28.29 20.90 4.27
C GLY A 358 27.77 20.75 5.69
N GLY A 359 28.63 20.40 6.63
CA GLY A 359 28.21 20.24 8.01
C GLY A 359 29.33 20.02 8.98
N GLU A 360 28.99 20.05 10.24
CA GLU A 360 29.95 20.03 11.35
C GLU A 360 29.54 18.99 12.40
N VAL A 361 30.55 18.40 13.00
CA VAL A 361 30.41 17.52 14.15
C VAL A 361 31.33 17.98 15.27
N LEU A 362 30.76 18.35 16.39
CA LEU A 362 31.46 18.80 17.58
C LEU A 362 31.69 17.61 18.53
N LEU A 363 32.94 17.36 18.88
CA LEU A 363 33.38 16.23 19.71
C LEU A 363 34.22 16.72 20.91
N PRO A 364 34.37 15.93 21.99
CA PRO A 364 35.34 16.20 23.03
C PRO A 364 36.78 16.32 22.49
N THR A 365 37.63 17.08 23.13
CA THR A 365 39.03 17.29 22.74
C THR A 365 39.91 16.05 22.82
N THR A 366 39.39 14.95 23.38
CA THR A 366 40.10 13.67 23.47
C THR A 366 40.25 12.98 22.13
N TYR A 367 39.38 13.31 21.16
CA TYR A 367 39.43 12.68 19.84
C TYR A 367 40.59 13.18 18.99
N ARG A 368 41.28 12.25 18.33
CA ARG A 368 42.43 12.54 17.46
C ARG A 368 42.19 11.93 16.07
N LEU A 369 42.53 12.73 15.04
CA LEU A 369 42.42 12.26 13.67
C LEU A 369 43.39 11.12 13.39
N ARG A 370 42.87 9.97 12.98
CA ARG A 370 43.63 8.82 12.52
C ARG A 370 43.68 8.74 10.99
N HIS A 371 42.54 8.93 10.33
CA HIS A 371 42.43 8.85 8.88
C HIS A 371 41.32 9.74 8.36
N ARG A 372 41.45 10.25 7.13
CA ARG A 372 40.39 10.98 6.44
C ARG A 372 40.32 10.61 4.97
N ARG A 373 39.14 10.72 4.38
CA ARG A 373 38.87 10.53 2.96
C ARG A 373 37.81 11.53 2.50
N GLY A 374 38.05 12.17 1.36
CA GLY A 374 37.16 13.21 0.84
C GLY A 374 37.41 14.59 1.47
N PRO A 375 36.50 15.54 1.25
CA PRO A 375 36.62 16.91 1.70
C PRO A 375 36.22 17.04 3.19
N VAL A 376 37.13 16.64 4.07
CA VAL A 376 36.98 16.66 5.53
C VAL A 376 38.21 17.22 6.19
N TYR A 377 38.03 18.07 7.20
CA TYR A 377 39.13 18.58 8.01
C TYR A 377 38.73 18.67 9.50
N LEU A 378 39.72 18.57 10.37
CA LEU A 378 39.58 18.62 11.81
C LEU A 378 40.24 19.90 12.34
N GLU A 379 39.50 20.66 13.13
CA GLU A 379 39.97 21.80 13.86
C GLU A 379 39.90 21.53 15.37
N HIS A 380 40.93 21.92 16.12
CA HIS A 380 40.90 21.82 17.56
C HIS A 380 40.70 23.20 18.17
N ALA A 381 39.56 23.39 18.80
CA ALA A 381 39.27 24.54 19.65
C ALA A 381 39.66 24.23 21.12
N ALA A 382 39.65 25.24 21.97
CA ALA A 382 40.10 25.09 23.36
C ALA A 382 39.30 24.06 24.17
N GLN A 383 38.04 23.83 23.81
CA GLN A 383 37.09 22.97 24.57
C GLN A 383 36.50 21.83 23.76
N ALA A 384 36.70 21.81 22.43
CA ALA A 384 36.12 20.81 21.54
C ALA A 384 37.01 20.54 20.31
N ALA A 385 36.84 19.36 19.70
CA ALA A 385 37.36 19.06 18.38
C ALA A 385 36.19 19.21 17.37
N LEU A 386 36.36 19.98 16.34
CA LEU A 386 35.36 20.27 15.33
C LEU A 386 35.76 19.60 14.01
N VAL A 387 34.91 18.70 13.54
CA VAL A 387 35.08 18.04 12.24
C VAL A 387 34.17 18.72 11.24
N HIS A 388 34.75 19.31 10.21
CA HIS A 388 34.06 19.96 9.11
C HIS A 388 33.96 18.99 7.92
N PHE A 389 32.79 18.94 7.30
CA PHE A 389 32.53 18.21 6.08
C PHE A 389 32.06 19.18 5.01
N ASP A 390 32.86 19.37 3.96
CA ASP A 390 32.38 20.12 2.79
C ASP A 390 31.31 19.35 2.03
N PRO A 391 30.48 20.03 1.23
CA PRO A 391 29.51 19.36 0.35
C PRO A 391 30.20 18.34 -0.57
N GLY A 392 29.68 17.14 -0.67
CA GLY A 392 30.25 16.10 -1.53
C GLY A 392 29.61 14.75 -1.35
N ARG A 393 29.91 13.81 -2.26
CA ARG A 393 29.27 12.49 -2.26
C ARG A 393 29.60 11.65 -1.04
N LEU A 394 30.81 11.72 -0.57
CA LEU A 394 31.28 10.98 0.59
C LEU A 394 32.41 11.70 1.29
N GLY A 395 32.17 12.11 2.51
CA GLY A 395 33.20 12.49 3.48
C GLY A 395 33.37 11.39 4.52
N SER A 396 34.60 11.05 4.88
CA SER A 396 34.87 10.04 5.91
C SER A 396 36.04 10.48 6.81
N VAL A 397 35.82 10.34 8.10
CA VAL A 397 36.88 10.53 9.11
C VAL A 397 36.91 9.36 10.07
N VAL A 398 38.09 8.91 10.44
CA VAL A 398 38.32 7.95 11.52
C VAL A 398 39.08 8.66 12.62
N LEU A 399 38.53 8.59 13.81
CA LEU A 399 39.06 9.26 15.01
C LEU A 399 39.33 8.20 16.07
N ASP A 400 40.45 8.34 16.76
CA ASP A 400 40.75 7.56 17.98
C ASP A 400 40.30 8.38 19.19
N GLY A 401 39.41 7.79 19.99
CA GLY A 401 38.91 8.29 21.27
C GLY A 401 39.25 7.33 22.41
N ASP A 402 38.88 7.71 23.63
CA ASP A 402 39.19 6.91 24.84
C ASP A 402 38.50 5.53 24.84
N GLY A 403 37.38 5.40 24.14
CA GLY A 403 36.59 4.16 24.05
C GLY A 403 36.87 3.32 22.79
N GLY A 404 37.72 3.76 21.88
CA GLY A 404 38.00 3.06 20.63
C GLY A 404 37.85 3.94 19.37
N PRO A 405 37.99 3.33 18.17
CA PRO A 405 37.91 4.07 16.93
C PRO A 405 36.45 4.42 16.56
N LEU A 406 36.15 5.71 16.46
CA LEU A 406 34.92 6.26 15.93
C LEU A 406 35.12 6.61 14.45
N GLN A 407 34.25 6.12 13.58
CA GLN A 407 34.20 6.54 12.19
C GLN A 407 32.94 7.36 11.93
N ILE A 408 33.10 8.49 11.26
CA ILE A 408 31.99 9.34 10.82
C ILE A 408 31.98 9.37 9.30
N LEU A 409 30.82 9.12 8.71
CA LEU A 409 30.54 9.26 7.28
C LEU A 409 29.52 10.38 7.10
N ALA A 410 29.82 11.31 6.22
CA ALA A 410 28.90 12.33 5.75
C ALA A 410 28.55 12.04 4.29
N LEU A 411 27.28 11.87 3.98
CA LEU A 411 26.78 11.39 2.70
C LEU A 411 25.84 12.42 2.06
N GLU A 412 25.95 12.61 0.74
CA GLU A 412 24.90 13.34 0.02
C GLU A 412 23.55 12.64 0.16
N PRO A 413 22.39 13.33 0.05
CA PRO A 413 21.06 12.76 0.28
C PRO A 413 20.78 11.47 -0.49
N SER A 414 21.20 11.40 -1.76
CA SER A 414 20.99 10.23 -2.61
C SER A 414 21.69 8.96 -2.13
N LEU A 415 22.80 9.09 -1.40
CA LEU A 415 23.51 7.99 -0.76
C LEU A 415 22.96 7.71 0.65
N ALA A 416 22.61 8.75 1.38
CA ALA A 416 22.06 8.67 2.72
C ALA A 416 20.74 7.87 2.75
N GLU A 417 19.80 8.20 1.87
CA GLU A 417 18.53 7.48 1.70
C GLU A 417 18.72 6.00 1.34
N ARG A 418 19.83 5.65 0.69
CA ARG A 418 20.20 4.31 0.25
C ARG A 418 21.25 3.66 1.12
N THR A 419 21.19 3.91 2.42
CA THR A 419 22.05 3.27 3.43
C THR A 419 21.37 2.01 3.99
N TRP A 420 22.07 0.87 3.94
CA TRP A 420 21.54 -0.45 4.29
C TRP A 420 22.41 -1.11 5.35
N PRO A 421 22.07 -1.01 6.64
CA PRO A 421 22.72 -1.82 7.65
C PRO A 421 22.40 -3.29 7.40
N LEU A 422 23.43 -4.12 7.46
CA LEU A 422 23.33 -5.58 7.32
C LEU A 422 23.33 -6.27 8.67
N ASP A 423 23.40 -5.51 9.74
CA ASP A 423 23.38 -6.03 11.10
C ASP A 423 21.99 -6.54 11.46
N ASP A 424 21.93 -7.37 12.48
CA ASP A 424 20.78 -8.14 12.98
C ASP A 424 19.49 -7.35 13.33
N LEU A 425 19.22 -6.23 12.70
CA LEU A 425 17.95 -5.47 12.84
C LEU A 425 16.71 -6.34 12.60
N TRP A 426 16.89 -7.49 11.98
CA TRP A 426 15.87 -8.52 11.75
C TRP A 426 15.68 -9.49 12.93
N ARG A 427 16.55 -9.46 13.95
CA ARG A 427 16.59 -10.44 15.05
C ARG A 427 15.93 -10.00 16.34
N THR A 428 15.34 -8.86 16.43
CA THR A 428 14.74 -8.37 17.69
C THR A 428 13.36 -8.95 18.02
N THR A 429 12.87 -9.92 17.26
CA THR A 429 11.74 -10.74 17.71
C THR A 429 12.25 -12.05 18.29
N PRO A 430 12.06 -12.34 19.59
CA PRO A 430 12.57 -13.54 20.27
C PRO A 430 12.00 -14.88 19.76
N ALA A 431 11.15 -14.87 18.74
CA ALA A 431 10.37 -16.03 18.31
C ALA A 431 10.90 -16.75 17.06
N TYR A 432 11.94 -16.25 16.40
CA TYR A 432 12.53 -16.94 15.25
C TYR A 432 13.97 -17.35 15.53
N PRO A 433 14.24 -18.64 15.77
CA PRO A 433 15.54 -19.16 15.41
C PRO A 433 15.67 -18.98 13.90
N ALA A 434 16.55 -18.07 13.48
CA ALA A 434 16.86 -17.93 12.08
C ALA A 434 17.21 -19.31 11.52
N PRO A 435 16.61 -19.78 10.41
CA PRO A 435 16.96 -21.06 9.80
C PRO A 435 18.41 -21.12 9.29
N TRP A 436 19.20 -20.12 9.58
CA TRP A 436 20.57 -19.85 9.15
C TRP A 436 21.65 -20.20 10.17
N SER A 437 21.32 -20.78 11.32
CA SER A 437 22.30 -21.00 12.40
C SER A 437 22.92 -22.39 12.41
N GLU A 438 22.66 -23.24 11.45
CA GLU A 438 23.33 -24.54 11.36
C GLU A 438 24.54 -24.45 10.40
N GLY A 439 25.69 -24.18 11.01
CA GLY A 439 27.01 -24.57 10.48
C GLY A 439 27.59 -23.68 9.38
N GLY A 440 28.01 -22.47 9.70
CA GLY A 440 28.75 -21.67 8.75
C GLY A 440 29.13 -20.29 9.29
N GLU A 441 30.07 -19.67 8.66
CA GLU A 441 30.65 -18.36 8.95
C GLU A 441 29.65 -17.30 9.45
N GLN A 442 30.11 -16.44 10.35
CA GLN A 442 29.26 -15.38 10.94
C GLN A 442 28.51 -14.59 9.87
N PRO A 443 27.24 -14.20 10.11
CA PRO A 443 26.48 -13.42 9.15
C PRO A 443 27.19 -12.11 8.79
N ALA A 444 26.99 -11.62 7.57
CA ALA A 444 27.58 -10.38 7.11
C ALA A 444 27.20 -9.24 8.05
N ARG A 445 28.21 -8.57 8.62
CA ARG A 445 28.02 -7.40 9.47
C ARG A 445 28.60 -6.19 8.76
N GLY A 446 27.85 -5.09 8.74
CA GLY A 446 28.32 -3.86 8.14
C GLY A 446 27.21 -3.07 7.46
N VAL A 447 27.58 -2.16 6.58
CA VAL A 447 26.68 -1.23 5.93
C VAL A 447 26.94 -1.20 4.44
N VAL A 448 25.89 -1.23 3.64
CA VAL A 448 25.92 -1.02 2.19
C VAL A 448 25.26 0.32 1.88
N ILE A 449 25.90 1.13 1.02
CA ILE A 449 25.50 2.51 0.76
C ILE A 449 25.36 2.74 -0.74
N GLY A 450 24.33 3.48 -1.16
CA GLY A 450 24.15 3.92 -2.54
C GLY A 450 23.59 2.87 -3.47
N VAL A 451 22.98 1.81 -2.96
CA VAL A 451 22.32 0.77 -3.74
C VAL A 451 20.80 0.85 -3.58
N ASP A 452 20.06 0.36 -4.58
CA ASP A 452 18.59 0.36 -4.50
C ASP A 452 18.09 -0.62 -3.44
N PHE A 453 18.85 -1.70 -3.23
CA PHE A 453 18.49 -2.74 -2.28
C PHE A 453 19.72 -3.55 -1.87
N ALA A 454 19.81 -3.91 -0.58
CA ALA A 454 20.81 -4.86 -0.08
C ALA A 454 20.22 -5.75 1.01
N ILE A 455 20.55 -7.04 0.95
CA ILE A 455 20.18 -8.03 1.96
C ILE A 455 21.39 -8.91 2.33
N PRO A 456 21.54 -9.30 3.60
CA PRO A 456 22.55 -10.27 4.00
C PRO A 456 22.25 -11.64 3.38
N GLU A 457 23.30 -12.39 3.06
CA GLU A 457 23.21 -13.78 2.65
C GLU A 457 23.55 -14.73 3.80
N PRO A 458 22.94 -15.92 3.85
CA PRO A 458 23.29 -16.95 4.85
C PRO A 458 24.75 -17.37 4.83
N SER A 459 25.39 -17.27 3.67
CA SER A 459 26.81 -17.58 3.45
C SER A 459 27.80 -16.58 4.05
N GLY A 460 27.30 -15.49 4.68
CA GLY A 460 28.14 -14.44 5.26
C GLY A 460 28.46 -13.29 4.30
N GLY A 461 27.87 -13.28 3.11
CA GLY A 461 27.91 -12.18 2.15
C GLY A 461 26.64 -11.32 2.17
N PHE A 462 26.46 -10.53 1.13
CA PHE A 462 25.22 -9.80 0.87
C PHE A 462 24.94 -9.73 -0.61
N ARG A 463 23.67 -9.71 -0.97
CA ARG A 463 23.20 -9.38 -2.33
C ARG A 463 22.78 -7.92 -2.39
N TYR A 464 22.98 -7.29 -3.51
CA TYR A 464 22.55 -5.92 -3.74
C TYR A 464 22.07 -5.71 -5.17
N GLN A 465 21.23 -4.70 -5.36
CA GLN A 465 20.71 -4.27 -6.65
C GLN A 465 21.05 -2.80 -6.86
N MET A 466 21.45 -2.46 -8.08
CA MET A 466 21.67 -1.07 -8.53
C MET A 466 21.01 -0.92 -9.91
N SER A 467 19.98 -0.10 -10.02
CA SER A 467 19.23 0.12 -11.28
C SER A 467 19.86 1.21 -12.16
N THR A 468 20.64 2.11 -11.55
CA THR A 468 21.29 3.22 -12.24
C THR A 468 22.80 3.19 -11.97
N ARG A 469 23.60 3.59 -12.98
CA ARG A 469 25.04 3.75 -12.80
C ARG A 469 25.29 4.86 -11.77
N GLY A 470 25.58 4.45 -10.54
CA GLY A 470 25.85 5.32 -9.42
C GLY A 470 27.13 4.91 -8.69
N PHE A 471 27.42 5.57 -7.60
CA PHE A 471 28.48 5.19 -6.69
C PHE A 471 27.85 4.40 -5.53
N GLY A 472 28.32 3.19 -5.32
CA GLY A 472 27.97 2.37 -4.16
C GLY A 472 29.23 2.08 -3.34
N TYR A 473 29.01 1.92 -2.04
CA TYR A 473 30.08 1.60 -1.10
C TYR A 473 29.61 0.51 -0.15
N ARG A 474 30.56 -0.26 0.37
CA ARG A 474 30.37 -1.13 1.54
C ARG A 474 31.29 -0.68 2.65
N TRP A 475 30.80 -0.74 3.86
CA TRP A 475 31.57 -0.52 5.08
C TRP A 475 31.47 -1.74 5.98
N GLY A 476 32.62 -2.27 6.39
CA GLY A 476 32.70 -3.42 7.27
C GLY A 476 33.99 -4.22 7.10
N PRO A 477 34.23 -5.24 7.95
CA PRO A 477 35.45 -6.04 7.96
C PRO A 477 35.46 -7.11 6.85
N TRP A 478 35.16 -6.74 5.62
CA TRP A 478 35.16 -7.65 4.49
C TRP A 478 36.50 -7.70 3.78
N ARG A 479 36.78 -8.83 3.11
CA ARG A 479 37.96 -8.97 2.27
C ARG A 479 38.01 -7.89 1.20
N GLY A 480 39.15 -7.15 1.14
CA GLY A 480 39.34 -6.05 0.21
C GLY A 480 38.79 -4.69 0.67
N SER A 481 38.27 -4.58 1.90
CA SER A 481 38.01 -3.31 2.54
C SER A 481 39.31 -2.63 2.94
N ASP A 482 39.36 -1.30 2.85
CA ASP A 482 40.48 -0.50 3.34
C ASP A 482 40.64 -0.76 4.85
N PRO A 483 41.81 -1.20 5.34
CA PRO A 483 42.01 -1.52 6.75
C PRO A 483 41.84 -0.32 7.67
N HIS A 484 42.02 0.89 7.16
CA HIS A 484 41.89 2.13 7.94
C HIS A 484 40.43 2.59 8.05
N THR A 485 39.69 2.56 6.95
CA THR A 485 38.32 3.11 6.87
C THR A 485 37.23 2.06 6.74
N TRP A 486 37.59 0.80 6.54
CA TRP A 486 36.65 -0.30 6.20
C TRP A 486 35.74 -0.02 4.99
N LEU A 487 36.05 1.02 4.23
CA LEU A 487 35.31 1.38 3.03
C LEU A 487 35.88 0.69 1.80
N ALA A 488 35.00 0.14 0.97
CA ALA A 488 35.34 -0.29 -0.37
C ALA A 488 34.24 0.16 -1.35
N PRO A 489 34.60 0.54 -2.57
CA PRO A 489 33.60 0.78 -3.61
C PRO A 489 32.93 -0.54 -4.00
N LEU A 490 31.63 -0.48 -4.34
CA LEU A 490 30.91 -1.59 -4.94
C LEU A 490 31.17 -1.61 -6.46
N SER A 491 31.39 -2.80 -6.97
CA SER A 491 31.48 -3.00 -8.41
C SER A 491 30.06 -2.96 -9.01
N TRP A 492 29.91 -2.31 -10.17
CA TRP A 492 28.69 -2.40 -10.94
C TRP A 492 28.47 -3.87 -11.32
N PRO A 493 27.33 -4.50 -10.96
CA PRO A 493 27.07 -5.86 -11.36
C PRO A 493 26.97 -5.94 -12.88
N ALA A 494 27.68 -6.91 -13.47
CA ALA A 494 27.52 -7.16 -14.90
C ALA A 494 26.09 -7.62 -15.15
N MET A 495 25.29 -6.76 -15.77
CA MET A 495 23.93 -7.11 -16.18
C MET A 495 24.01 -7.87 -17.51
N GLU A 496 23.78 -9.18 -17.46
CA GLU A 496 23.44 -9.91 -18.67
C GLU A 496 21.96 -9.65 -18.98
N PRO A 497 21.60 -9.27 -20.20
CA PRO A 497 20.20 -9.08 -20.55
C PRO A 497 19.45 -10.41 -20.37
N CYS A 498 18.31 -10.35 -19.69
CA CYS A 498 17.39 -11.47 -19.65
C CYS A 498 16.77 -11.61 -21.04
N PRO A 499 16.85 -12.76 -21.71
CA PRO A 499 16.23 -12.94 -23.01
C PRO A 499 14.71 -12.80 -22.86
N LEU A 500 14.13 -11.88 -23.63
CA LEU A 500 12.67 -11.72 -23.67
C LEU A 500 12.07 -12.83 -24.54
N PRO A 501 10.97 -13.47 -24.11
CA PRO A 501 10.28 -14.45 -24.90
C PRO A 501 9.65 -13.81 -26.12
N ALA A 502 9.67 -14.50 -27.24
CA ALA A 502 8.88 -14.11 -28.42
C ALA A 502 7.40 -14.39 -28.13
N LEU A 503 6.54 -13.38 -28.29
CA LEU A 503 5.10 -13.52 -28.13
C LEU A 503 4.45 -13.76 -29.50
N SER A 504 3.75 -14.88 -29.63
CA SER A 504 2.90 -15.16 -30.78
C SER A 504 1.45 -15.10 -30.39
N TRP A 505 0.72 -14.13 -30.93
CA TRP A 505 -0.67 -13.86 -30.58
C TRP A 505 -1.65 -14.56 -31.50
N SER A 506 -2.66 -15.19 -30.94
CA SER A 506 -3.88 -15.63 -31.61
C SER A 506 -5.06 -14.79 -31.17
N SER A 507 -6.03 -14.56 -32.06
CA SER A 507 -7.19 -13.71 -31.80
C SER A 507 -8.49 -14.41 -32.21
N ARG A 508 -9.54 -14.21 -31.45
CA ARG A 508 -10.89 -14.70 -31.76
C ARG A 508 -11.95 -13.68 -31.38
N PRO A 509 -13.03 -13.56 -32.18
CA PRO A 509 -14.19 -12.76 -31.78
C PRO A 509 -14.83 -13.36 -30.53
N GLY A 510 -15.36 -12.47 -29.67
CA GLY A 510 -16.05 -12.80 -28.41
C GLY A 510 -17.54 -12.49 -28.48
N ALA A 511 -18.17 -12.49 -27.32
CA ALA A 511 -19.58 -12.10 -27.13
C ALA A 511 -20.58 -12.89 -28.00
N PRO A 512 -20.60 -14.23 -27.93
CA PRO A 512 -21.64 -15.02 -28.60
C PRO A 512 -23.04 -14.69 -28.08
N GLU A 513 -23.12 -14.03 -26.94
CA GLU A 513 -24.37 -13.58 -26.32
C GLU A 513 -25.21 -12.63 -27.18
N VAL A 514 -24.60 -11.91 -28.10
CA VAL A 514 -25.28 -10.97 -28.98
C VAL A 514 -26.07 -11.67 -30.12
N LEU A 515 -25.70 -12.91 -30.42
CA LEU A 515 -26.29 -13.65 -31.53
C LEU A 515 -27.68 -14.17 -31.19
N PRO A 516 -28.67 -14.08 -32.11
CA PRO A 516 -30.01 -14.63 -31.90
C PRO A 516 -30.02 -16.13 -31.56
N ASP A 517 -29.13 -16.87 -32.20
CA ASP A 517 -28.96 -18.32 -32.04
C ASP A 517 -27.88 -18.73 -31.05
N GLY A 518 -27.35 -17.74 -30.28
CA GLY A 518 -26.27 -17.95 -29.34
C GLY A 518 -26.60 -18.96 -28.25
N ASP A 519 -25.56 -19.66 -27.78
CA ASP A 519 -25.63 -20.68 -26.75
C ASP A 519 -26.42 -20.20 -25.54
N SER A 520 -27.36 -21.04 -25.07
CA SER A 520 -28.16 -20.80 -23.88
C SER A 520 -27.51 -21.24 -22.58
N HIS A 521 -26.24 -21.74 -22.64
CA HIS A 521 -25.55 -22.27 -21.47
C HIS A 521 -25.16 -21.13 -20.50
N GLY A 522 -25.43 -21.35 -19.22
CA GLY A 522 -25.12 -20.41 -18.16
C GLY A 522 -26.06 -19.19 -18.04
N TRP A 523 -27.11 -19.14 -18.85
CA TRP A 523 -28.16 -18.13 -18.72
C TRP A 523 -29.18 -18.51 -17.62
N ILE A 524 -29.59 -17.51 -16.86
CA ILE A 524 -30.61 -17.58 -15.82
C ILE A 524 -31.86 -16.88 -16.35
N GLU A 525 -33.00 -17.51 -16.28
CA GLU A 525 -34.27 -16.90 -16.66
C GLU A 525 -34.69 -15.88 -15.59
N VAL A 526 -35.10 -14.71 -16.05
CA VAL A 526 -35.55 -13.61 -15.20
C VAL A 526 -36.97 -13.89 -14.76
N SER A 527 -37.21 -14.00 -13.44
CA SER A 527 -38.54 -14.10 -12.91
C SER A 527 -39.18 -12.72 -12.72
N PRO A 528 -40.49 -12.54 -12.97
CA PRO A 528 -41.16 -11.26 -12.76
C PRO A 528 -40.98 -10.68 -11.34
N GLU A 529 -40.89 -11.56 -10.34
CA GLU A 529 -40.75 -11.16 -8.92
C GLU A 529 -39.37 -10.61 -8.58
N ARG A 530 -38.31 -11.07 -9.27
CA ARG A 530 -36.94 -10.60 -9.08
C ARG A 530 -36.60 -9.41 -9.91
N GLY A 531 -37.31 -9.15 -11.00
CA GLY A 531 -37.00 -8.09 -11.96
C GLY A 531 -35.67 -8.31 -12.66
N LEU A 532 -35.16 -7.25 -13.30
CA LEU A 532 -33.92 -7.30 -14.10
C LEU A 532 -32.64 -6.99 -13.30
N ALA A 533 -32.74 -6.45 -12.09
CA ALA A 533 -31.58 -6.02 -11.34
C ALA A 533 -30.55 -7.15 -11.12
N SER A 534 -29.28 -6.92 -11.46
CA SER A 534 -28.23 -7.93 -11.49
C SER A 534 -27.98 -8.62 -10.14
N GLN A 535 -28.10 -7.87 -9.04
CA GLN A 535 -27.93 -8.43 -7.69
C GLN A 535 -28.98 -9.51 -7.34
N SER A 536 -30.15 -9.46 -7.93
CA SER A 536 -31.18 -10.49 -7.73
C SER A 536 -30.72 -11.86 -8.23
N TYR A 537 -29.68 -11.90 -9.04
CA TYR A 537 -29.08 -13.09 -9.64
C TYR A 537 -27.65 -13.36 -9.14
N GLY A 538 -27.23 -12.66 -8.09
CA GLY A 538 -25.89 -12.80 -7.49
C GLY A 538 -24.76 -12.19 -8.33
N ILE A 539 -25.07 -11.28 -9.27
CA ILE A 539 -24.10 -10.63 -10.14
C ILE A 539 -23.93 -9.18 -9.68
N ASP A 540 -22.87 -8.91 -8.93
CA ASP A 540 -22.63 -7.60 -8.31
C ASP A 540 -21.44 -6.83 -8.90
N GLN A 541 -20.67 -7.47 -9.77
CA GLN A 541 -19.46 -6.88 -10.33
C GLN A 541 -19.08 -7.49 -11.68
N GLY A 542 -18.27 -6.82 -12.45
CA GLY A 542 -17.85 -7.26 -13.77
C GLY A 542 -18.86 -6.88 -14.86
N PHE A 543 -18.99 -7.74 -15.83
CA PHE A 543 -19.95 -7.59 -16.90
C PHE A 543 -21.18 -8.46 -16.67
N VAL A 544 -22.33 -7.97 -17.12
CA VAL A 544 -23.59 -8.74 -17.12
C VAL A 544 -24.30 -8.55 -18.44
N TRP A 545 -24.69 -9.67 -19.03
CA TRP A 545 -25.53 -9.74 -20.20
C TRP A 545 -26.99 -9.88 -19.82
N TYR A 546 -27.84 -9.13 -20.50
CA TYR A 546 -29.28 -9.31 -20.53
C TYR A 546 -29.70 -9.62 -21.96
N ARG A 547 -30.64 -10.54 -22.12
CA ARG A 547 -31.16 -10.95 -23.43
C ARG A 547 -32.67 -11.01 -23.37
N GLY A 548 -33.31 -10.04 -24.03
CA GLY A 548 -34.76 -9.96 -24.15
C GLY A 548 -35.20 -10.41 -25.53
N THR A 549 -36.22 -11.24 -25.61
CA THR A 549 -36.83 -11.69 -26.86
C THR A 549 -38.22 -11.06 -27.03
N PHE A 550 -38.51 -10.50 -28.21
CA PHE A 550 -39.82 -9.93 -28.53
C PHE A 550 -40.19 -10.22 -29.98
N GLN A 551 -41.53 -10.16 -30.27
CA GLN A 551 -42.09 -10.43 -31.58
C GLN A 551 -42.53 -9.14 -32.26
N GLY A 552 -42.41 -9.12 -33.62
CA GLY A 552 -42.95 -8.07 -34.46
C GLY A 552 -42.09 -6.80 -34.45
N SER A 553 -42.71 -5.69 -34.85
CA SER A 553 -42.00 -4.40 -34.99
C SER A 553 -41.99 -3.61 -33.68
N ALA A 554 -40.87 -2.90 -33.46
CA ALA A 554 -40.75 -1.91 -32.40
C ALA A 554 -39.89 -0.74 -32.90
N ASP A 555 -40.25 0.48 -32.53
CA ASP A 555 -39.54 1.69 -32.98
C ASP A 555 -38.41 2.10 -32.05
N ALA A 556 -38.54 1.84 -30.76
CA ALA A 556 -37.53 2.18 -29.76
C ALA A 556 -37.56 1.24 -28.55
N ALA A 557 -36.42 1.12 -27.93
CA ALA A 557 -36.30 0.53 -26.59
C ALA A 557 -36.19 1.65 -25.54
N ARG A 558 -36.95 1.55 -24.46
CA ARG A 558 -36.94 2.45 -23.29
C ARG A 558 -36.35 1.69 -22.13
N LEU A 559 -35.19 2.14 -21.62
CA LEU A 559 -34.53 1.43 -20.55
C LEU A 559 -34.06 2.34 -19.43
N ILE A 560 -34.03 1.78 -18.22
CA ILE A 560 -33.38 2.34 -17.05
C ILE A 560 -32.19 1.44 -16.73
N CYS A 561 -30.98 1.96 -16.87
CA CYS A 561 -29.76 1.28 -16.51
C CYS A 561 -28.95 2.16 -15.56
N ARG A 562 -28.37 1.56 -14.53
CA ARG A 562 -27.58 2.29 -13.52
C ARG A 562 -26.09 2.31 -13.83
N ASP A 563 -25.67 1.52 -14.79
CA ASP A 563 -24.28 1.36 -15.18
C ASP A 563 -24.15 1.52 -16.70
N PRO A 564 -22.97 1.85 -17.23
CA PRO A 564 -22.74 1.91 -18.67
C PRO A 564 -23.17 0.63 -19.36
N CYS A 565 -23.78 0.76 -20.51
CA CYS A 565 -24.24 -0.40 -21.26
C CYS A 565 -24.14 -0.21 -22.78
N ASP A 566 -23.93 -1.33 -23.46
CA ASP A 566 -23.97 -1.48 -24.90
C ASP A 566 -25.17 -2.30 -25.31
N LEU A 567 -25.89 -1.83 -26.34
CA LEU A 567 -27.11 -2.48 -26.85
C LEU A 567 -26.85 -3.07 -28.23
N TYR A 568 -27.36 -4.28 -28.41
CA TYR A 568 -27.28 -5.05 -29.67
C TYR A 568 -28.69 -5.53 -30.06
N LEU A 569 -29.06 -5.28 -31.30
CA LEU A 569 -30.30 -5.80 -31.87
C LEU A 569 -29.97 -6.85 -32.93
N ASN A 570 -30.42 -8.09 -32.71
CA ASN A 570 -30.20 -9.23 -33.63
C ASN A 570 -28.70 -9.39 -34.01
N GLY A 571 -27.82 -9.26 -33.03
CA GLY A 571 -26.37 -9.40 -33.21
C GLY A 571 -25.62 -8.12 -33.63
N VAL A 572 -26.32 -7.04 -33.93
CA VAL A 572 -25.73 -5.78 -34.41
C VAL A 572 -25.73 -4.72 -33.30
N HIS A 573 -24.56 -4.13 -33.02
CA HIS A 573 -24.47 -3.02 -32.06
C HIS A 573 -25.28 -1.81 -32.55
N ILE A 574 -26.12 -1.24 -31.68
CA ILE A 574 -26.98 -0.12 -32.02
C ILE A 574 -26.75 1.13 -31.15
N ALA A 575 -26.26 0.98 -29.93
CA ALA A 575 -26.01 2.12 -29.04
C ALA A 575 -25.05 1.76 -27.90
N SER A 576 -24.27 2.75 -27.48
CA SER A 576 -23.50 2.74 -26.22
C SER A 576 -24.02 3.84 -25.31
N LEU A 577 -24.45 3.52 -24.12
CA LEU A 577 -24.93 4.45 -23.12
C LEU A 577 -23.88 4.61 -22.03
N ASN A 578 -23.20 5.75 -22.06
CA ASN A 578 -22.27 6.14 -21.01
C ASN A 578 -23.01 7.01 -19.98
N LEU A 579 -23.00 6.57 -18.73
CA LEU A 579 -23.55 7.36 -17.63
C LEU A 579 -22.42 8.16 -17.00
N PRO A 580 -22.61 9.47 -16.75
CA PRO A 580 -21.61 10.28 -16.04
C PRO A 580 -21.35 9.69 -14.66
N PRO A 581 -20.09 9.71 -14.18
CA PRO A 581 -19.80 9.37 -12.79
C PRO A 581 -20.59 10.29 -11.85
N GLY A 582 -21.34 9.71 -10.91
CA GLY A 582 -22.09 10.48 -9.91
C GLY A 582 -23.55 10.82 -10.30
N GLU A 583 -24.08 10.35 -11.44
CA GLU A 583 -25.51 10.44 -11.71
C GLU A 583 -26.28 9.54 -10.75
N VAL A 584 -26.94 10.18 -9.81
CA VAL A 584 -27.58 9.52 -8.66
C VAL A 584 -28.97 9.00 -9.00
N THR A 585 -29.68 9.68 -9.89
CA THR A 585 -31.04 9.31 -10.27
C THR A 585 -31.04 8.75 -11.69
N PRO A 586 -31.44 7.48 -11.88
CA PRO A 586 -31.49 6.89 -13.21
C PRO A 586 -32.59 7.58 -14.03
N THR A 587 -32.21 8.05 -15.20
CA THR A 587 -33.17 8.58 -16.18
C THR A 587 -33.51 7.51 -17.20
N THR A 588 -34.73 7.49 -17.67
CA THR A 588 -35.14 6.63 -18.79
C THR A 588 -34.40 7.08 -20.05
N LYS A 589 -33.64 6.16 -20.64
CA LYS A 589 -32.98 6.35 -21.94
C LYS A 589 -33.85 5.74 -23.03
N VAL A 590 -33.98 6.43 -24.13
CA VAL A 590 -34.71 5.97 -25.31
C VAL A 590 -33.72 5.69 -26.43
N VAL A 591 -33.65 4.46 -26.90
CA VAL A 591 -32.76 4.02 -27.98
C VAL A 591 -33.60 3.64 -29.19
N PRO A 592 -33.48 4.35 -30.33
CA PRO A 592 -34.16 3.97 -31.57
C PRO A 592 -33.72 2.56 -32.05
N LEU A 593 -34.68 1.77 -32.48
CA LEU A 593 -34.42 0.46 -33.06
C LEU A 593 -34.42 0.59 -34.59
N PRO A 594 -33.30 0.34 -35.28
CA PRO A 594 -33.25 0.47 -36.73
C PRO A 594 -34.19 -0.53 -37.42
N SER A 595 -35.15 -0.05 -38.19
CA SER A 595 -36.16 -0.88 -38.84
C SER A 595 -35.57 -1.96 -39.75
N ARG A 596 -34.38 -1.68 -40.34
CA ARG A 596 -33.64 -2.65 -41.18
C ARG A 596 -33.15 -3.90 -40.44
N LEU A 597 -33.06 -3.83 -39.11
CA LEU A 597 -32.62 -4.92 -38.28
C LEU A 597 -33.76 -5.69 -37.63
N ILE A 598 -34.99 -5.17 -37.75
CA ILE A 598 -36.18 -5.80 -37.18
C ILE A 598 -36.55 -7.05 -38.01
N GLN A 599 -36.83 -8.13 -37.31
CA GLN A 599 -37.23 -9.45 -37.83
C GLN A 599 -38.58 -9.83 -37.24
N GLU A 600 -39.10 -11.03 -37.61
CA GLU A 600 -40.32 -11.56 -37.01
C GLU A 600 -40.10 -11.83 -35.51
N THR A 601 -38.98 -12.46 -35.18
CA THR A 601 -38.53 -12.67 -33.78
C THR A 601 -37.26 -11.85 -33.60
N ASN A 602 -37.21 -11.01 -32.59
CA ASN A 602 -36.10 -10.13 -32.29
C ASN A 602 -35.43 -10.45 -30.98
N VAL A 603 -34.14 -10.28 -30.92
CA VAL A 603 -33.29 -10.40 -29.73
C VAL A 603 -32.64 -9.07 -29.45
N LEU A 604 -32.95 -8.45 -28.31
CA LEU A 604 -32.26 -7.31 -27.78
C LEU A 604 -31.28 -7.82 -26.70
N ALA A 605 -30.00 -7.75 -26.99
CA ALA A 605 -28.95 -8.04 -26.01
C ALA A 605 -28.40 -6.73 -25.42
N VAL A 606 -28.24 -6.68 -24.12
CA VAL A 606 -27.69 -5.53 -23.39
C VAL A 606 -26.51 -6.00 -22.55
N LEU A 607 -25.31 -5.50 -22.84
CA LEU A 607 -24.14 -5.70 -22.04
C LEU A 607 -23.99 -4.55 -21.07
N VAL A 608 -23.97 -4.83 -19.77
CA VAL A 608 -23.79 -3.81 -18.73
C VAL A 608 -22.47 -4.03 -18.02
N GLN A 609 -21.69 -2.95 -17.86
CA GLN A 609 -20.47 -2.91 -17.07
C GLN A 609 -20.80 -2.43 -15.65
N LEU A 610 -20.86 -3.34 -14.69
CA LEU A 610 -21.11 -2.97 -13.30
C LEU A 610 -19.92 -2.23 -12.69
N ARG A 611 -20.14 -0.96 -12.32
CA ARG A 611 -19.10 -0.09 -11.72
C ARG A 611 -18.93 -0.27 -10.21
N GLY A 612 -19.45 -1.34 -9.64
CA GLY A 612 -19.47 -1.56 -8.21
C GLY A 612 -20.53 -0.70 -7.50
N ARG A 613 -20.56 -0.80 -6.17
CA ARG A 613 -21.52 -0.06 -5.35
C ARG A 613 -20.85 1.15 -4.72
N PRO A 614 -21.49 2.33 -4.77
CA PRO A 614 -20.98 3.48 -4.05
C PRO A 614 -21.03 3.25 -2.55
N THR A 615 -20.17 3.97 -1.84
CA THR A 615 -19.97 3.90 -0.41
C THR A 615 -20.87 4.93 0.27
N GLY A 616 -22.07 4.58 0.63
CA GLY A 616 -22.96 5.48 1.35
C GLY A 616 -24.42 5.08 1.26
N ARG A 617 -25.19 5.45 2.27
CA ARG A 617 -26.63 5.28 2.27
C ARG A 617 -27.31 6.41 1.49
N PRO A 618 -28.38 6.16 0.82
CA PRO A 618 -29.10 4.88 0.58
C PRO A 618 -28.52 4.07 -0.58
N TRP A 619 -27.48 4.54 -1.25
CA TRP A 619 -26.97 4.07 -2.55
C TRP A 619 -26.50 2.62 -2.57
N ALA A 620 -26.04 2.11 -1.43
CA ALA A 620 -25.55 0.72 -1.34
C ALA A 620 -26.62 -0.33 -1.64
N VAL A 621 -27.88 -0.02 -1.36
CA VAL A 621 -29.01 -0.97 -1.58
C VAL A 621 -29.74 -0.78 -2.90
N GLU A 622 -29.36 0.23 -3.70
CA GLU A 622 -30.03 0.47 -4.97
C GLU A 622 -29.82 -0.65 -5.98
N PRO A 623 -30.85 -0.91 -6.84
CA PRO A 623 -30.73 -1.87 -7.94
C PRO A 623 -29.56 -1.52 -8.86
N ARG A 624 -28.80 -2.51 -9.29
CA ARG A 624 -27.66 -2.36 -10.21
C ARG A 624 -27.94 -3.06 -11.54
N GLY A 625 -27.21 -2.63 -12.59
CA GLY A 625 -27.39 -3.16 -13.92
C GLY A 625 -28.63 -2.60 -14.61
N LEU A 626 -29.27 -3.41 -15.42
CA LEU A 626 -30.53 -3.08 -16.09
C LEU A 626 -31.69 -3.19 -15.09
N VAL A 627 -32.37 -2.07 -14.85
CA VAL A 627 -33.49 -2.02 -13.89
C VAL A 627 -34.83 -2.30 -14.58
N SER A 628 -35.03 -1.68 -15.76
CA SER A 628 -36.20 -1.93 -16.61
C SER A 628 -35.82 -1.76 -18.08
N CYS A 629 -36.54 -2.46 -18.94
CA CYS A 629 -36.47 -2.30 -20.38
C CYS A 629 -37.83 -2.65 -21.01
N GLU A 630 -38.32 -1.77 -21.86
CA GLU A 630 -39.58 -1.89 -22.61
C GLU A 630 -39.32 -1.56 -24.07
N VAL A 631 -40.13 -2.09 -24.96
CA VAL A 631 -40.11 -1.78 -26.41
C VAL A 631 -41.42 -1.18 -26.83
N ASP A 632 -41.35 -0.10 -27.64
CA ASP A 632 -42.55 0.59 -28.14
C ASP A 632 -43.26 -0.32 -29.15
N GLY A 633 -44.56 -0.51 -28.94
CA GLY A 633 -45.39 -1.28 -29.87
C GLY A 633 -45.31 -2.84 -29.72
N SER A 634 -44.47 -3.31 -28.83
CA SER A 634 -44.32 -4.75 -28.58
C SER A 634 -44.04 -5.03 -27.10
N ARG A 635 -43.85 -6.30 -26.76
CA ARG A 635 -43.61 -6.75 -25.42
C ARG A 635 -42.55 -7.87 -25.43
N PHE A 636 -41.70 -7.87 -24.44
CA PHE A 636 -40.74 -8.96 -24.27
C PHE A 636 -41.43 -10.23 -23.82
N ASP A 637 -41.18 -11.34 -24.53
CA ASP A 637 -41.69 -12.67 -24.19
C ASP A 637 -40.98 -13.23 -22.97
N ARG A 638 -39.65 -13.03 -22.92
CA ARG A 638 -38.83 -13.45 -21.80
C ARG A 638 -37.54 -12.62 -21.72
N TRP A 639 -36.94 -12.63 -20.56
CA TRP A 639 -35.59 -12.12 -20.32
C TRP A 639 -34.67 -13.21 -19.74
N LEU A 640 -33.42 -13.20 -20.17
CA LEU A 640 -32.36 -14.03 -19.64
C LEU A 640 -31.23 -13.10 -19.12
N VAL A 641 -30.53 -13.52 -18.07
CA VAL A 641 -29.38 -12.80 -17.51
C VAL A 641 -28.20 -13.76 -17.33
N LYS A 642 -27.00 -13.25 -17.60
CA LYS A 642 -25.75 -14.01 -17.51
C LYS A 642 -24.59 -13.11 -17.10
N GLY A 643 -23.77 -13.52 -16.12
CA GLY A 643 -22.56 -12.82 -15.71
C GLY A 643 -21.36 -13.13 -16.59
N GLY A 644 -20.45 -12.15 -16.73
CA GLY A 644 -19.20 -12.28 -17.45
C GLY A 644 -19.29 -12.10 -18.96
N LEU A 645 -18.18 -12.25 -19.66
CA LEU A 645 -18.04 -12.14 -21.12
C LEU A 645 -17.89 -13.49 -21.81
N SER A 646 -18.29 -14.57 -21.16
CA SER A 646 -18.21 -15.96 -21.66
C SER A 646 -16.80 -16.52 -21.89
N GLY A 647 -15.76 -15.76 -21.65
CA GLY A 647 -14.37 -16.22 -21.76
C GLY A 647 -13.68 -16.38 -20.41
N GLU A 648 -14.11 -15.63 -19.37
CA GLU A 648 -13.37 -15.55 -18.11
C GLU A 648 -13.33 -16.87 -17.35
N HIS A 649 -14.41 -17.63 -17.29
CA HIS A 649 -14.44 -18.90 -16.58
C HIS A 649 -13.58 -19.97 -17.25
N ARG A 650 -13.31 -19.84 -18.55
CA ARG A 650 -12.38 -20.71 -19.31
C ARG A 650 -10.93 -20.29 -19.11
N ILE A 651 -10.70 -19.03 -18.72
CA ILE A 651 -9.38 -18.48 -18.44
C ILE A 651 -8.99 -18.67 -16.97
N GLN A 652 -9.93 -18.59 -16.05
CA GLN A 652 -9.72 -18.66 -14.60
C GLN A 652 -9.37 -20.04 -14.05
N GLY A 653 -9.40 -21.10 -14.84
CA GLY A 653 -8.97 -22.43 -14.45
C GLY A 653 -7.53 -22.72 -14.90
N PHE A 654 -6.81 -23.54 -14.15
CA PHE A 654 -5.48 -24.04 -14.55
C PHE A 654 -5.52 -24.80 -15.90
N HIS A 655 -6.70 -25.26 -16.29
CA HIS A 655 -7.00 -25.94 -17.54
C HIS A 655 -7.62 -25.03 -18.62
N GLY A 656 -7.83 -23.75 -18.34
CA GLY A 656 -8.53 -22.82 -19.24
C GLY A 656 -7.86 -22.62 -20.60
N PHE A 657 -6.59 -22.94 -20.72
CA PHE A 657 -5.85 -22.81 -21.97
C PHE A 657 -6.17 -23.95 -22.96
N ALA A 658 -6.50 -25.14 -22.50
CA ALA A 658 -6.87 -26.24 -23.36
C ALA A 658 -8.21 -26.01 -24.07
N GLU A 659 -9.07 -25.21 -23.49
CA GLU A 659 -10.40 -24.90 -24.04
C GLU A 659 -10.43 -23.69 -24.98
N TRP A 660 -9.30 -22.98 -25.15
CA TRP A 660 -9.24 -21.84 -26.06
C TRP A 660 -9.63 -22.19 -27.49
N ASP A 661 -9.26 -23.38 -27.94
CA ASP A 661 -9.55 -23.86 -29.28
C ASP A 661 -11.03 -24.24 -29.44
N LEU A 662 -11.75 -24.40 -28.34
CA LEU A 662 -13.19 -24.70 -28.31
C LEU A 662 -14.07 -23.45 -28.33
N ILE A 663 -13.48 -22.25 -28.24
CA ILE A 663 -14.22 -20.99 -28.44
C ILE A 663 -14.52 -20.92 -29.94
N ASP A 664 -15.74 -21.32 -30.32
CA ASP A 664 -16.21 -21.16 -31.68
C ASP A 664 -16.04 -19.71 -32.10
N GLY A 665 -15.44 -19.48 -33.26
CA GLY A 665 -15.15 -18.14 -33.78
C GLY A 665 -16.39 -17.33 -34.18
N GLN A 666 -17.54 -17.61 -33.54
CA GLN A 666 -18.79 -16.88 -33.71
C GLN A 666 -18.93 -15.89 -32.56
N GLY A 667 -19.21 -14.62 -32.90
CA GLY A 667 -19.39 -13.55 -31.93
C GLY A 667 -19.27 -12.19 -32.55
N SER A 668 -19.41 -11.14 -31.75
CA SER A 668 -19.21 -9.75 -32.21
C SER A 668 -17.72 -9.43 -32.30
N SER A 669 -17.33 -8.73 -33.36
CA SER A 669 -15.98 -8.16 -33.50
C SER A 669 -15.70 -7.02 -32.52
N ASP A 670 -16.69 -6.51 -31.83
CA ASP A 670 -16.54 -5.43 -30.85
C ASP A 670 -15.87 -5.91 -29.56
N ILE A 671 -15.97 -7.23 -29.28
CA ILE A 671 -15.25 -7.87 -28.19
C ILE A 671 -14.35 -8.95 -28.79
N THR A 672 -13.05 -8.85 -28.54
CA THR A 672 -12.07 -9.78 -29.09
C THR A 672 -11.19 -10.33 -27.99
N TRP A 673 -11.00 -11.64 -28.01
CA TRP A 673 -10.05 -12.33 -27.15
C TRP A 673 -8.71 -12.49 -27.86
N HIS A 674 -7.61 -12.15 -27.17
CA HIS A 674 -6.25 -12.34 -27.62
C HIS A 674 -5.51 -13.23 -26.63
N ARG A 675 -4.72 -14.17 -27.13
CA ARG A 675 -3.93 -15.10 -26.32
C ARG A 675 -2.52 -15.23 -26.87
N ALA A 676 -1.54 -15.20 -25.97
CA ALA A 676 -0.16 -15.62 -26.23
C ALA A 676 0.30 -16.61 -25.18
N VAL A 677 1.07 -17.60 -25.57
CA VAL A 677 1.75 -18.54 -24.67
C VAL A 677 3.25 -18.31 -24.83
N PHE A 678 3.95 -18.24 -23.71
CA PHE A 678 5.38 -18.01 -23.70
C PHE A 678 6.06 -18.77 -22.56
N GLU A 679 7.33 -19.09 -22.75
CA GLU A 679 8.18 -19.67 -21.72
C GLU A 679 9.20 -18.64 -21.26
N LEU A 680 9.32 -18.51 -19.93
CA LEU A 680 10.34 -17.68 -19.31
C LEU A 680 11.52 -18.56 -18.91
N THR A 681 12.63 -18.39 -19.61
CA THR A 681 13.90 -18.97 -19.21
C THR A 681 14.65 -17.96 -18.36
N THR A 682 14.40 -17.97 -17.05
CA THR A 682 15.22 -17.17 -16.14
C THR A 682 16.45 -17.97 -15.75
N PRO A 683 17.66 -17.39 -15.83
CA PRO A 683 18.84 -18.03 -15.27
C PRO A 683 18.59 -18.34 -13.79
N ALA A 684 18.90 -19.56 -13.35
CA ALA A 684 18.67 -20.02 -11.97
C ALA A 684 19.33 -19.13 -10.89
N SER A 685 20.21 -18.23 -11.29
CA SER A 685 20.96 -17.31 -10.42
C SER A 685 20.35 -15.90 -10.34
N ARG A 686 19.21 -15.61 -11.00
CA ARG A 686 18.68 -14.26 -11.10
C ARG A 686 17.15 -14.21 -10.89
N GLU A 687 16.73 -13.34 -10.01
CA GLU A 687 15.36 -12.86 -9.95
C GLU A 687 15.22 -11.73 -10.98
N CYS A 688 14.48 -11.95 -12.05
CA CYS A 688 14.19 -10.92 -13.05
C CYS A 688 12.79 -10.38 -12.82
N ALA A 689 12.67 -9.08 -12.57
CA ALA A 689 11.38 -8.39 -12.62
C ALA A 689 10.98 -8.24 -14.09
N LEU A 690 9.85 -8.82 -14.47
CA LEU A 690 9.29 -8.73 -15.80
C LEU A 690 8.08 -7.81 -15.80
N PHE A 691 7.89 -7.08 -16.88
CA PHE A 691 6.69 -6.29 -17.08
C PHE A 691 6.24 -6.35 -18.52
N LEU A 692 4.94 -6.23 -18.72
CA LEU A 692 4.32 -6.05 -20.01
C LEU A 692 4.13 -4.54 -20.24
N TYR A 693 4.57 -4.06 -21.38
CA TYR A 693 4.33 -2.70 -21.82
C TYR A 693 3.16 -2.67 -22.80
N LEU A 694 2.09 -1.96 -22.43
CA LEU A 694 0.94 -1.73 -23.28
C LEU A 694 1.03 -0.32 -23.85
N ASP A 695 1.23 -0.20 -25.15
CA ASP A 695 1.38 1.09 -25.82
C ASP A 695 0.02 1.71 -26.15
N GLN A 696 -0.85 0.97 -26.83
CA GLN A 696 -2.21 1.41 -27.15
C GLN A 696 -3.16 0.23 -26.95
N THR A 697 -4.24 0.50 -26.22
CA THR A 697 -5.28 -0.50 -26.00
C THR A 697 -6.61 0.00 -26.56
N PRO A 698 -7.51 -0.89 -27.00
CA PRO A 698 -8.91 -0.52 -27.25
C PRO A 698 -9.57 0.06 -26.01
N ALA A 699 -10.78 0.60 -26.17
CA ALA A 699 -11.49 1.37 -25.13
C ALA A 699 -11.45 0.76 -23.74
N ILE A 700 -11.57 -0.56 -23.60
CA ILE A 700 -11.39 -1.29 -22.34
C ILE A 700 -10.64 -2.60 -22.68
N SER A 701 -9.57 -2.86 -21.96
CA SER A 701 -8.82 -4.11 -22.06
C SER A 701 -8.69 -4.75 -20.69
N MET A 702 -8.93 -6.06 -20.62
CA MET A 702 -8.71 -6.89 -19.44
C MET A 702 -7.56 -7.84 -19.72
N LEU A 703 -6.55 -7.81 -18.86
CA LEU A 703 -5.37 -8.64 -18.99
C LEU A 703 -5.40 -9.76 -17.96
N TYR A 704 -5.25 -10.98 -18.45
CA TYR A 704 -5.15 -12.19 -17.62
C TYR A 704 -3.78 -12.81 -17.77
N LEU A 705 -3.17 -13.21 -16.67
CA LEU A 705 -1.94 -14.00 -16.63
C LEU A 705 -2.22 -15.32 -15.90
N ASN A 706 -2.00 -16.44 -16.57
CA ASN A 706 -2.23 -17.77 -16.00
C ASN A 706 -3.61 -17.92 -15.31
N GLY A 707 -4.64 -17.34 -15.93
CA GLY A 707 -6.01 -17.42 -15.42
C GLY A 707 -6.39 -16.33 -14.40
N CYS A 708 -5.45 -15.54 -13.92
CA CYS A 708 -5.73 -14.45 -12.99
C CYS A 708 -5.87 -13.11 -13.73
N LEU A 709 -6.92 -12.34 -13.43
CA LEU A 709 -7.06 -10.97 -13.94
C LEU A 709 -6.03 -10.08 -13.26
N VAL A 710 -5.03 -9.60 -13.99
CA VAL A 710 -3.93 -8.79 -13.47
C VAL A 710 -4.09 -7.30 -13.73
N ALA A 711 -4.87 -6.91 -14.74
CA ALA A 711 -5.17 -5.51 -14.98
C ALA A 711 -6.45 -5.29 -15.79
N ARG A 712 -7.06 -4.12 -15.59
CA ARG A 712 -8.05 -3.51 -16.47
C ARG A 712 -7.48 -2.18 -16.93
N VAL A 713 -7.41 -1.97 -18.23
CA VAL A 713 -6.83 -0.76 -18.84
C VAL A 713 -7.89 -0.07 -19.67
N ARG A 714 -8.02 1.24 -19.53
CA ARG A 714 -9.00 2.05 -20.27
C ARG A 714 -8.30 3.13 -21.08
N TYR A 715 -8.44 3.05 -22.40
CA TYR A 715 -7.96 4.06 -23.33
C TYR A 715 -8.99 5.24 -23.40
N PRO A 716 -8.60 6.52 -23.54
CA PRO A 716 -7.24 7.06 -23.62
C PRO A 716 -6.61 7.44 -22.26
N GLN A 717 -7.28 7.18 -21.15
CA GLN A 717 -6.83 7.62 -19.82
C GLN A 717 -5.53 6.95 -19.36
N GLU A 718 -5.20 5.78 -19.94
CA GLU A 718 -4.04 4.98 -19.60
C GLU A 718 -3.33 4.49 -20.87
N SER A 719 -2.91 5.43 -21.71
CA SER A 719 -2.40 5.13 -23.05
C SER A 719 -1.01 4.52 -23.12
N GLN A 720 -0.29 4.45 -22.06
CA GLN A 720 1.03 3.80 -21.99
C GLN A 720 1.22 3.23 -20.60
N ARG A 721 0.91 1.97 -20.46
CA ARG A 721 0.97 1.34 -19.15
C ARG A 721 2.02 0.25 -19.08
N ARG A 722 2.78 0.31 -18.02
CA ARG A 722 3.72 -0.72 -17.62
C ARG A 722 3.06 -1.59 -16.55
N LEU A 723 2.87 -2.86 -16.89
CA LEU A 723 2.27 -3.85 -15.99
C LEU A 723 3.35 -4.84 -15.56
N TRP A 724 3.52 -5.03 -14.28
CA TRP A 724 4.42 -6.03 -13.74
C TRP A 724 3.77 -7.42 -13.81
N LEU A 725 4.55 -8.41 -14.27
CA LEU A 725 4.10 -9.80 -14.42
C LEU A 725 4.58 -10.67 -13.27
#